data_d9f18e04dbcfc92da4170c587590adb8
#
_entry.id   d9f18e04dbcfc92da4170c587590adb8
#
_cell.length_a   1.000
_cell.length_b   1.000
_cell.length_c   1.000
_cell.angle_alpha   90.00
_cell.angle_beta   90.00
_cell.angle_gamma   90.00
#
_symmetry.space_group_name_H-M   'P 1'
#
loop_
_entity.id
_entity.type
_entity.pdbx_description
1 polymer ?
#
loop_
_entity_poly.entity_id
_entity_poly.type
_entity_poly.pdbx_seq_one_letter_code
_entity_poly.pdbx_strand_id
1 'polypeptide(L)'
;MALRDSDPAEAGGYRIEDRLGSGGMGVVYLARSASGRRLAVKVVHGHYADDEEFRARFRREVAAARQVSGAFTAPVVDADADAARPWMATLYIPGSDLGTYVRDNGPLPLPRLRGLAAGLAEAIRDIHRAGVVHRDLKPANVMLADDGPRVIDFGISRATEFAASDVLTQTGRVMGTPPFMSPEQFSAPQDVGPAADIFSLGAVVAFAASGRGPFDSPSPYETAIRVVEGTPELDGVPAELLPFIRLCLEKEPKSRATADELLRLLRDGDFPAPRPTDDTPVAAGRPGRRRWAAAVAGAVVIAAIATTTTITLAGDDPAPGNLPAGWQTWHAQAKDPSVDKEPVSTDAPFNRCVVSEGASLVCAGDEVLATRFALADGRNTWSLPIDGTADDIGTSSSAGGTIIGARDGRVYAYGADDRPVADEEVTPTRFTVQSLDAETGKVIWKTVTGDSDEAEEPSSDHGASVAVPEGVITAYGKKGDEYALLGADDGRIRWKQRFPEPNAQICLLRSAARHGYLVCQKWDDDEVAATDISQLDPATGQARWTVRLKGDKDVVGQADGRLIVLGTTGEHRSLTLINASSHIRTSVRLSEPQPEGSTPTLLRGRLYFTLPTGGVRAVDPRTGEQLWASDSGVEQAGPPTASATHLYISSVSGRLAVLDLGTGAVEATRGGRDDGGTIDFPVIAAPPVLVGDALYVPYGIRSVYTVDVRTL
;
A
#
# COMPACT_ATOMS: atom_id res chain seq x y z
N MET A 1 6.45 9.06 27.66
CA MET A 1 5.32 8.09 27.68
C MET A 1 5.53 7.18 28.88
N ALA A 2 4.44 6.71 29.56
CA ALA A 2 4.61 5.83 30.71
C ALA A 2 5.26 4.49 30.31
N LEU A 3 6.08 3.94 31.21
CA LEU A 3 6.64 2.60 31.04
C LEU A 3 5.52 1.55 31.05
N ARG A 4 5.69 0.52 30.24
CA ARG A 4 4.81 -0.65 30.19
C ARG A 4 5.37 -1.76 31.10
N ASP A 5 4.54 -2.70 31.52
CA ASP A 5 4.99 -3.83 32.34
C ASP A 5 6.03 -4.71 31.61
N SER A 6 6.03 -4.70 30.27
CA SER A 6 7.00 -5.40 29.43
C SER A 6 8.33 -4.67 29.24
N ASP A 7 8.42 -3.39 29.65
CA ASP A 7 9.66 -2.61 29.48
C ASP A 7 10.71 -3.04 30.50
N PRO A 8 12.00 -3.13 30.10
CA PRO A 8 13.05 -3.54 31.01
C PRO A 8 13.31 -2.47 32.09
N ALA A 9 13.60 -2.89 33.30
CA ALA A 9 14.00 -1.97 34.37
C ALA A 9 15.36 -1.34 34.11
N GLU A 10 16.21 -2.01 33.33
CA GLU A 10 17.58 -1.63 33.04
C GLU A 10 18.00 -2.08 31.64
N ALA A 11 18.77 -1.27 30.93
CA ALA A 11 19.38 -1.63 29.65
C ALA A 11 20.83 -1.12 29.61
N GLY A 12 21.79 -2.02 29.35
CA GLY A 12 23.20 -1.68 29.29
C GLY A 12 23.78 -1.10 30.57
N GLY A 13 23.25 -1.48 31.75
CA GLY A 13 23.68 -0.89 33.03
C GLY A 13 23.10 0.50 33.32
N TYR A 14 22.17 0.97 32.51
CA TYR A 14 21.45 2.23 32.69
C TYR A 14 20.03 1.97 33.18
N ARG A 15 19.65 2.62 34.27
CA ARG A 15 18.31 2.48 34.85
C ARG A 15 17.30 3.22 33.96
N ILE A 16 16.29 2.53 33.49
CA ILE A 16 15.19 3.09 32.69
C ILE A 16 14.27 3.94 33.56
N GLU A 17 13.94 5.15 33.13
CA GLU A 17 13.07 6.10 33.85
C GLU A 17 11.76 6.36 33.11
N ASP A 18 11.78 6.41 31.78
CA ASP A 18 10.60 6.69 30.97
C ASP A 18 10.82 6.17 29.53
N ARG A 19 9.76 6.13 28.73
CA ARG A 19 9.79 5.78 27.32
C ARG A 19 9.74 7.06 26.50
N LEU A 20 10.75 7.32 25.68
CA LEU A 20 10.83 8.49 24.80
C LEU A 20 10.10 8.24 23.49
N GLY A 21 10.17 7.02 22.93
CA GLY A 21 9.55 6.68 21.69
C GLY A 21 9.67 5.20 21.33
N SER A 22 8.95 4.76 20.31
CA SER A 22 9.11 3.42 19.72
C SER A 22 9.02 3.53 18.19
N GLY A 23 9.78 2.70 17.49
CA GLY A 23 9.79 2.63 16.04
C GLY A 23 10.06 1.21 15.56
N GLY A 24 10.09 0.98 14.25
CA GLY A 24 10.23 -0.34 13.66
C GLY A 24 11.47 -1.14 14.08
N MET A 25 12.54 -0.48 14.52
CA MET A 25 13.79 -1.15 14.97
C MET A 25 13.86 -1.40 16.47
N GLY A 26 13.11 -0.68 17.28
CA GLY A 26 13.27 -0.76 18.72
C GLY A 26 12.58 0.35 19.49
N VAL A 27 12.83 0.37 20.80
CA VAL A 27 12.27 1.34 21.72
C VAL A 27 13.37 2.24 22.25
N VAL A 28 13.11 3.55 22.32
CA VAL A 28 14.02 4.54 22.91
C VAL A 28 13.54 4.89 24.31
N TYR A 29 14.39 4.70 25.29
CA TYR A 29 14.12 4.97 26.70
C TYR A 29 14.92 6.17 27.21
N LEU A 30 14.30 6.96 28.07
CA LEU A 30 15.04 7.84 28.98
C LEU A 30 15.66 6.99 30.09
N ALA A 31 16.95 7.04 30.19
CA ALA A 31 17.68 6.27 31.20
C ALA A 31 18.65 7.14 32.00
N ARG A 32 19.08 6.63 33.13
CA ARG A 32 20.01 7.31 34.02
C ARG A 32 21.23 6.44 34.33
N SER A 33 22.42 7.02 34.17
CA SER A 33 23.67 6.38 34.58
C SER A 33 23.82 6.36 36.12
N ALA A 34 24.74 5.56 36.63
CA ALA A 34 25.10 5.53 38.05
C ALA A 34 25.55 6.90 38.60
N SER A 35 26.12 7.77 37.75
CA SER A 35 26.51 9.15 38.09
C SER A 35 25.34 10.14 38.00
N GLY A 36 24.13 9.70 37.68
CA GLY A 36 22.96 10.55 37.57
C GLY A 36 22.76 11.23 36.20
N ARG A 37 23.61 10.95 35.21
CA ARG A 37 23.49 11.53 33.85
C ARG A 37 22.32 10.94 33.10
N ARG A 38 21.53 11.76 32.42
CA ARG A 38 20.42 11.33 31.57
C ARG A 38 20.92 10.95 30.18
N LEU A 39 20.42 9.83 29.67
CA LEU A 39 20.75 9.26 28.37
C LEU A 39 19.46 8.86 27.64
N ALA A 40 19.50 8.89 26.32
CA ALA A 40 18.52 8.22 25.48
C ALA A 40 19.10 6.85 25.08
N VAL A 41 18.44 5.77 25.50
CA VAL A 41 18.91 4.40 25.24
C VAL A 41 17.95 3.73 24.26
N LYS A 42 18.43 3.47 23.06
CA LYS A 42 17.70 2.73 22.01
C LYS A 42 18.00 1.24 22.18
N VAL A 43 16.96 0.44 22.41
CA VAL A 43 17.04 -1.02 22.54
C VAL A 43 16.37 -1.65 21.34
N VAL A 44 17.08 -2.50 20.61
CA VAL A 44 16.60 -3.17 19.41
C VAL A 44 15.57 -4.23 19.77
N HIS A 45 14.52 -4.39 18.92
CA HIS A 45 13.52 -5.44 19.10
C HIS A 45 14.14 -6.84 18.97
N GLY A 46 13.55 -7.82 19.68
CA GLY A 46 14.07 -9.18 19.78
C GLY A 46 14.27 -9.87 18.43
N HIS A 47 13.34 -9.69 17.51
CA HIS A 47 13.41 -10.31 16.17
C HIS A 47 14.60 -9.84 15.31
N TYR A 48 15.15 -8.64 15.54
CA TYR A 48 16.41 -8.21 14.92
C TYR A 48 17.64 -8.65 15.73
N ALA A 49 17.45 -9.01 16.99
CA ALA A 49 18.54 -9.38 17.88
C ALA A 49 19.14 -10.75 17.51
N ASP A 50 18.40 -11.62 16.87
CA ASP A 50 18.82 -12.97 16.47
C ASP A 50 19.44 -13.00 15.06
N ASP A 51 19.32 -11.91 14.28
CA ASP A 51 19.91 -11.79 12.95
C ASP A 51 21.39 -11.37 13.01
N GLU A 52 22.28 -12.29 12.66
CA GLU A 52 23.74 -12.07 12.63
C GLU A 52 24.16 -11.00 11.60
N GLU A 53 23.49 -10.90 10.49
CA GLU A 53 23.75 -9.88 9.48
C GLU A 53 23.34 -8.50 9.97
N PHE A 54 22.20 -8.40 10.63
CA PHE A 54 21.76 -7.18 11.32
C PHE A 54 22.78 -6.78 12.41
N ARG A 55 23.21 -7.71 13.26
CA ARG A 55 24.23 -7.44 14.31
C ARG A 55 25.55 -6.94 13.73
N ALA A 56 26.02 -7.57 12.65
CA ALA A 56 27.24 -7.16 11.97
C ALA A 56 27.13 -5.73 11.37
N ARG A 57 25.96 -5.39 10.82
CA ARG A 57 25.66 -4.04 10.32
C ARG A 57 25.55 -3.03 11.47
N PHE A 58 24.74 -3.33 12.48
CA PHE A 58 24.57 -2.47 13.65
C PHE A 58 25.92 -2.17 14.33
N ARG A 59 26.81 -3.16 14.46
CA ARG A 59 28.17 -3.00 15.01
C ARG A 59 28.99 -2.00 14.18
N ARG A 60 28.92 -2.07 12.84
CA ARG A 60 29.61 -1.13 11.94
C ARG A 60 29.05 0.28 12.05
N GLU A 61 27.74 0.43 12.11
CA GLU A 61 27.06 1.71 12.22
C GLU A 61 27.33 2.37 13.57
N VAL A 62 27.27 1.62 14.67
CA VAL A 62 27.68 2.12 15.99
C VAL A 62 29.15 2.57 16.01
N ALA A 63 30.04 1.79 15.40
CA ALA A 63 31.46 2.16 15.31
C ALA A 63 31.68 3.46 14.53
N ALA A 64 30.94 3.68 13.45
CA ALA A 64 30.97 4.92 12.68
C ALA A 64 30.32 6.09 13.44
N ALA A 65 29.17 5.88 14.07
CA ALA A 65 28.47 6.90 14.86
C ALA A 65 29.30 7.40 16.05
N ARG A 66 30.12 6.54 16.67
CA ARG A 66 31.05 6.94 17.73
C ARG A 66 32.12 7.92 17.27
N GLN A 67 32.39 7.99 15.96
CA GLN A 67 33.39 8.95 15.39
C GLN A 67 32.77 10.33 15.15
N VAL A 68 31.45 10.43 15.13
CA VAL A 68 30.76 11.71 14.96
C VAL A 68 30.85 12.49 16.25
N SER A 69 31.52 13.64 16.19
CA SER A 69 31.61 14.58 17.31
C SER A 69 31.43 16.00 16.79
N GLY A 70 30.22 16.54 16.93
CA GLY A 70 29.87 17.87 16.48
C GLY A 70 29.03 18.62 17.51
N ALA A 71 29.06 19.94 17.45
CA ALA A 71 28.30 20.80 18.37
C ALA A 71 26.77 20.60 18.19
N PHE A 72 26.33 20.19 17.01
CA PHE A 72 24.94 20.05 16.62
C PHE A 72 24.48 18.58 16.41
N THR A 73 25.22 17.62 16.97
CA THR A 73 24.87 16.20 16.97
C THR A 73 24.73 15.66 18.40
N ALA A 74 23.93 14.59 18.59
CA ALA A 74 23.87 13.87 19.86
C ALA A 74 24.96 12.77 19.87
N PRO A 75 26.03 12.91 20.69
CA PRO A 75 27.11 11.94 20.69
C PRO A 75 26.67 10.58 21.26
N VAL A 76 27.17 9.50 20.66
CA VAL A 76 27.07 8.16 21.21
C VAL A 76 27.94 8.05 22.46
N VAL A 77 27.33 7.75 23.59
CA VAL A 77 28.02 7.62 24.89
C VAL A 77 28.49 6.18 25.08
N ASP A 78 27.64 5.23 24.74
CA ASP A 78 27.94 3.81 24.90
C ASP A 78 27.04 2.96 23.98
N ALA A 79 27.45 1.71 23.70
CA ALA A 79 26.65 0.79 22.93
C ALA A 79 27.19 -0.62 23.07
N ASP A 80 26.32 -1.62 22.99
CA ASP A 80 26.68 -3.02 22.93
C ASP A 80 25.86 -3.71 21.82
N ALA A 81 26.50 -4.02 20.71
CA ALA A 81 25.90 -4.72 19.58
C ALA A 81 25.83 -6.23 19.80
N ASP A 82 26.58 -6.76 20.77
CA ASP A 82 26.67 -8.18 21.06
C ASP A 82 25.81 -8.60 22.27
N ALA A 83 25.16 -7.62 22.92
CA ALA A 83 24.18 -7.91 23.98
C ALA A 83 23.04 -8.81 23.46
N ALA A 84 22.36 -9.54 24.33
CA ALA A 84 21.19 -10.35 23.98
C ALA A 84 20.13 -9.53 23.22
N ARG A 85 19.93 -8.26 23.64
CA ARG A 85 19.23 -7.24 22.87
C ARG A 85 20.23 -6.12 22.58
N PRO A 86 20.67 -5.92 21.34
CA PRO A 86 21.57 -4.83 20.98
C PRO A 86 21.01 -3.48 21.40
N TRP A 87 21.87 -2.61 21.88
CA TRP A 87 21.46 -1.29 22.36
C TRP A 87 22.53 -0.24 22.10
N MET A 88 22.09 1.02 22.06
CA MET A 88 22.95 2.19 21.94
C MET A 88 22.42 3.32 22.84
N ALA A 89 23.31 3.96 23.57
CA ALA A 89 23.02 5.10 24.43
C ALA A 89 23.64 6.37 23.86
N THR A 90 22.84 7.42 23.69
CA THR A 90 23.26 8.75 23.30
C THR A 90 22.99 9.73 24.44
N LEU A 91 23.60 10.92 24.36
CA LEU A 91 23.29 11.98 25.31
C LEU A 91 21.81 12.39 25.15
N TYR A 92 21.06 12.41 26.25
CA TYR A 92 19.71 12.94 26.23
C TYR A 92 19.71 14.45 25.98
N ILE A 93 19.01 14.90 24.96
CA ILE A 93 18.82 16.31 24.60
C ILE A 93 17.46 16.75 25.14
N PRO A 94 17.42 17.66 26.13
CA PRO A 94 16.14 18.20 26.62
C PRO A 94 15.54 19.14 25.56
N GLY A 95 14.22 19.14 25.44
CA GLY A 95 13.48 19.95 24.47
C GLY A 95 12.47 19.12 23.70
N SER A 96 11.82 19.71 22.72
CA SER A 96 10.95 19.04 21.77
C SER A 96 11.66 18.84 20.44
N ASP A 97 11.27 17.82 19.69
CA ASP A 97 11.66 17.71 18.30
C ASP A 97 11.00 18.82 17.47
N LEU A 98 11.60 19.12 16.30
CA LEU A 98 11.16 20.18 15.42
C LEU A 98 9.71 19.96 14.90
N GLY A 99 9.32 18.71 14.64
CA GLY A 99 7.97 18.39 14.17
C GLY A 99 6.91 18.73 15.22
N THR A 100 7.13 18.30 16.45
CA THR A 100 6.30 18.65 17.60
C THR A 100 6.27 20.16 17.85
N TYR A 101 7.44 20.80 17.82
CA TYR A 101 7.50 22.25 18.02
C TYR A 101 6.68 23.02 16.98
N VAL A 102 6.85 22.71 15.68
CA VAL A 102 6.12 23.40 14.60
C VAL A 102 4.62 23.14 14.66
N ARG A 103 4.21 21.94 15.02
CA ARG A 103 2.79 21.60 15.23
C ARG A 103 2.15 22.42 16.33
N ASP A 104 2.85 22.60 17.45
CA ASP A 104 2.32 23.23 18.65
C ASP A 104 2.42 24.75 18.60
N ASN A 105 3.42 25.32 17.90
CA ASN A 105 3.75 26.74 17.91
C ASN A 105 3.68 27.42 16.55
N GLY A 106 3.46 26.66 15.47
CA GLY A 106 3.53 27.13 14.10
C GLY A 106 4.96 27.26 13.56
N PRO A 107 5.12 27.77 12.32
CA PRO A 107 6.40 27.95 11.64
C PRO A 107 7.40 28.81 12.42
N LEU A 108 8.69 28.54 12.24
CA LEU A 108 9.73 29.29 12.88
C LEU A 108 9.94 30.69 12.25
N PRO A 109 10.21 31.73 13.03
CA PRO A 109 10.56 33.05 12.49
C PRO A 109 11.95 33.04 11.83
N LEU A 110 12.17 33.90 10.83
CA LEU A 110 13.38 33.95 9.99
C LEU A 110 14.70 33.89 10.76
N PRO A 111 14.92 34.59 11.89
CA PRO A 111 16.18 34.48 12.64
C PRO A 111 16.45 33.06 13.16
N ARG A 112 15.39 32.35 13.61
CA ARG A 112 15.51 30.96 14.09
C ARG A 112 15.68 30.00 12.93
N LEU A 113 15.05 30.25 11.77
CA LEU A 113 15.25 29.46 10.54
C LEU A 113 16.68 29.55 10.04
N ARG A 114 17.31 30.72 10.07
CA ARG A 114 18.73 30.85 9.71
C ARG A 114 19.64 30.08 10.67
N GLY A 115 19.36 30.14 11.96
CA GLY A 115 20.08 29.38 12.96
C GLY A 115 19.90 27.86 12.79
N LEU A 116 18.68 27.45 12.48
CA LEU A 116 18.36 26.05 12.18
C LEU A 116 19.13 25.56 10.93
N ALA A 117 19.05 26.30 9.82
CA ALA A 117 19.73 25.95 8.57
C ALA A 117 21.25 25.83 8.74
N ALA A 118 21.85 26.78 9.46
CA ALA A 118 23.28 26.76 9.74
C ALA A 118 23.67 25.58 10.65
N GLY A 119 22.95 25.36 11.75
CA GLY A 119 23.22 24.26 12.67
C GLY A 119 23.05 22.89 12.04
N LEU A 120 22.00 22.70 11.19
CA LEU A 120 21.81 21.46 10.43
C LEU A 120 22.92 21.25 9.41
N ALA A 121 23.31 22.28 8.65
CA ALA A 121 24.42 22.17 7.69
C ALA A 121 25.73 21.81 8.39
N GLU A 122 25.98 22.35 9.61
CA GLU A 122 27.15 22.01 10.41
C GLU A 122 27.07 20.56 10.93
N ALA A 123 25.93 20.13 11.43
CA ALA A 123 25.72 18.75 11.86
C ALA A 123 25.99 17.76 10.72
N ILE A 124 25.38 17.98 9.55
CA ILE A 124 25.55 17.13 8.37
C ILE A 124 27.01 17.12 7.87
N ARG A 125 27.70 18.27 7.89
CA ARG A 125 29.14 18.34 7.59
C ARG A 125 29.94 17.42 8.51
N ASP A 126 29.69 17.47 9.82
CA ASP A 126 30.45 16.71 10.80
C ASP A 126 30.13 15.19 10.71
N ILE A 127 28.91 14.84 10.41
CA ILE A 127 28.50 13.46 10.11
C ILE A 127 29.23 12.95 8.86
N HIS A 128 29.23 13.72 7.76
CA HIS A 128 29.89 13.34 6.51
C HIS A 128 31.42 13.22 6.65
N ARG A 129 32.04 14.09 7.46
CA ARG A 129 33.47 13.99 7.75
C ARG A 129 33.87 12.74 8.52
N ALA A 130 32.94 12.17 9.30
CA ALA A 130 33.12 10.86 9.94
C ALA A 130 32.89 9.69 8.99
N GLY A 131 32.59 9.94 7.70
CA GLY A 131 32.29 8.90 6.71
C GLY A 131 30.89 8.29 6.85
N VAL A 132 29.99 8.96 7.58
CA VAL A 132 28.61 8.53 7.81
C VAL A 132 27.66 9.34 6.93
N VAL A 133 26.58 8.71 6.44
CA VAL A 133 25.44 9.37 5.81
C VAL A 133 24.24 9.16 6.73
N HIS A 134 23.47 10.21 7.02
CA HIS A 134 22.34 10.13 7.97
C HIS A 134 21.18 9.31 7.44
N ARG A 135 20.78 9.55 6.18
CA ARG A 135 19.73 8.85 5.40
C ARG A 135 18.30 8.99 5.89
N ASP A 136 18.06 9.41 7.13
CA ASP A 136 16.72 9.59 7.71
C ASP A 136 16.61 10.95 8.43
N LEU A 137 17.13 12.02 7.81
CA LEU A 137 17.00 13.37 8.36
C LEU A 137 15.56 13.87 8.15
N LYS A 138 14.84 14.05 9.26
CA LYS A 138 13.44 14.48 9.29
C LYS A 138 13.17 15.33 10.54
N PRO A 139 12.04 16.07 10.61
CA PRO A 139 11.74 16.93 11.76
C PRO A 139 11.76 16.21 13.10
N ALA A 140 11.33 14.93 13.18
CA ALA A 140 11.37 14.13 14.40
C ALA A 140 12.81 13.81 14.88
N ASN A 141 13.79 13.85 13.97
CA ASN A 141 15.21 13.60 14.28
C ASN A 141 16.03 14.88 14.52
N VAL A 142 15.34 16.03 14.68
CA VAL A 142 15.96 17.33 14.98
C VAL A 142 15.41 17.86 16.29
N MET A 143 16.20 17.79 17.36
CA MET A 143 15.84 18.34 18.67
C MET A 143 16.17 19.84 18.72
N LEU A 144 15.25 20.64 19.27
CA LEU A 144 15.43 22.07 19.49
C LEU A 144 15.88 22.30 20.94
N ALA A 145 17.20 22.40 21.15
CA ALA A 145 17.79 22.75 22.44
C ALA A 145 17.98 24.27 22.56
N ASP A 146 18.22 24.75 23.81
CA ASP A 146 18.37 26.17 24.08
C ASP A 146 19.55 26.82 23.33
N ASP A 147 20.57 26.02 23.04
CA ASP A 147 21.84 26.46 22.39
C ASP A 147 21.86 26.11 20.86
N GLY A 148 20.78 25.63 20.30
CA GLY A 148 20.62 25.34 18.88
C GLY A 148 20.06 23.95 18.56
N PRO A 149 19.93 23.61 17.27
CA PRO A 149 19.41 22.31 16.87
C PRO A 149 20.41 21.18 17.22
N ARG A 150 19.89 19.99 17.46
CA ARG A 150 20.68 18.75 17.64
C ARG A 150 20.09 17.66 16.77
N VAL A 151 20.92 17.13 15.86
CA VAL A 151 20.55 15.96 15.03
C VAL A 151 20.77 14.70 15.85
N ILE A 152 19.74 13.85 15.88
CA ILE A 152 19.72 12.56 16.58
C ILE A 152 19.53 11.41 15.58
N ASP A 153 19.79 10.17 16.02
CA ASP A 153 19.52 8.92 15.27
C ASP A 153 20.16 8.83 13.88
N PHE A 154 21.38 9.34 13.67
CA PHE A 154 22.10 9.25 12.42
C PHE A 154 22.75 7.87 12.21
N GLY A 155 22.69 7.34 10.97
CA GLY A 155 23.45 6.19 10.50
C GLY A 155 22.89 4.79 10.84
N ILE A 156 21.82 4.66 11.65
CA ILE A 156 21.33 3.36 12.13
C ILE A 156 20.29 2.73 11.17
N SER A 157 19.77 3.49 10.23
CA SER A 157 18.72 3.04 9.29
C SER A 157 19.20 2.00 8.26
N ARG A 158 20.51 1.93 7.99
CA ARG A 158 21.06 0.99 7.00
C ARG A 158 20.94 -0.48 7.40
N ALA A 159 20.81 -0.78 8.68
CA ALA A 159 20.69 -2.16 9.17
C ALA A 159 19.42 -2.86 8.67
N THR A 160 18.36 -2.10 8.36
CA THR A 160 17.07 -2.63 7.87
C THR A 160 16.87 -2.44 6.36
N GLU A 161 17.61 -1.52 5.70
CA GLU A 161 17.41 -1.22 4.27
C GLU A 161 17.84 -2.35 3.33
N PHE A 162 18.76 -3.24 3.70
CA PHE A 162 19.23 -4.34 2.86
C PHE A 162 18.53 -5.68 3.12
N ALA A 163 17.76 -5.81 4.19
CA ALA A 163 16.77 -6.88 4.30
C ALA A 163 15.54 -6.59 3.42
N ALA A 164 15.43 -5.36 2.92
CA ALA A 164 14.42 -4.89 1.97
C ALA A 164 15.14 -4.42 0.69
N SER A 165 15.87 -5.31 0.01
CA SER A 165 16.52 -5.01 -1.27
C SER A 165 15.55 -4.73 -2.43
N ASP A 166 14.26 -4.53 -2.11
CA ASP A 166 13.20 -4.19 -3.05
C ASP A 166 12.37 -2.99 -2.56
N VAL A 167 13.01 -1.82 -2.44
CA VAL A 167 12.33 -0.59 -1.95
C VAL A 167 11.19 -0.12 -2.87
N LEU A 168 11.09 -0.61 -4.08
CA LEU A 168 10.03 -0.22 -5.03
C LEU A 168 9.48 -1.35 -5.92
N THR A 169 10.05 -2.56 -5.93
CA THR A 169 9.80 -3.46 -7.05
C THR A 169 8.90 -4.66 -6.78
N GLN A 170 8.76 -5.14 -5.55
CA GLN A 170 7.89 -6.32 -5.31
C GLN A 170 6.71 -6.11 -4.36
N THR A 171 6.72 -5.11 -3.46
CA THR A 171 5.63 -4.95 -2.50
C THR A 171 4.97 -3.56 -2.47
N GLY A 172 5.42 -2.59 -3.29
CA GLY A 172 4.87 -1.23 -3.27
C GLY A 172 5.08 -0.46 -1.96
N ARG A 173 6.03 -0.90 -1.12
CA ARG A 173 6.30 -0.32 0.21
C ARG A 173 7.27 0.84 0.09
N VAL A 174 6.83 2.04 0.43
CA VAL A 174 7.72 3.18 0.71
C VAL A 174 8.11 3.14 2.18
N MET A 175 9.31 2.62 2.47
CA MET A 175 9.81 2.57 3.84
C MET A 175 10.46 3.93 4.19
N GLY A 176 10.08 4.56 5.29
CA GLY A 176 10.61 5.84 5.74
C GLY A 176 9.56 6.94 5.85
N THR A 177 10.01 8.20 5.92
CA THR A 177 9.15 9.39 5.95
C THR A 177 9.26 10.12 4.60
N PRO A 178 8.44 9.75 3.59
CA PRO A 178 8.58 10.17 2.20
C PRO A 178 8.81 11.66 1.96
N PRO A 179 8.15 12.59 2.69
CA PRO A 179 8.32 14.02 2.44
C PRO A 179 9.73 14.58 2.59
N PHE A 180 10.62 13.84 3.26
CA PHE A 180 11.99 14.26 3.57
C PHE A 180 13.06 13.38 2.91
N MET A 181 12.66 12.31 2.21
CA MET A 181 13.57 11.43 1.46
C MET A 181 14.00 12.08 0.15
N SER A 182 15.21 11.77 -0.29
CA SER A 182 15.74 12.26 -1.57
C SER A 182 15.28 11.39 -2.75
N PRO A 183 15.26 11.92 -4.00
CA PRO A 183 14.85 11.16 -5.18
C PRO A 183 15.61 9.84 -5.35
N GLU A 184 16.93 9.84 -5.12
CA GLU A 184 17.76 8.64 -5.24
C GLU A 184 17.48 7.58 -4.17
N GLN A 185 16.88 7.93 -3.04
CA GLN A 185 16.43 6.94 -2.05
C GLN A 185 15.26 6.10 -2.57
N PHE A 186 14.50 6.62 -3.54
CA PHE A 186 13.43 5.89 -4.21
C PHE A 186 13.90 5.15 -5.46
N SER A 187 14.79 5.75 -6.26
CA SER A 187 15.16 5.23 -7.57
C SER A 187 16.43 4.37 -7.57
N ALA A 188 17.36 4.61 -6.65
CA ALA A 188 18.65 3.92 -6.58
C ALA A 188 19.17 3.82 -5.13
N PRO A 189 18.48 3.07 -4.24
CA PRO A 189 18.80 3.02 -2.80
C PRO A 189 20.24 2.59 -2.48
N GLN A 190 20.86 1.83 -3.38
CA GLN A 190 22.23 1.35 -3.24
C GLN A 190 23.27 2.46 -3.44
N ASP A 191 22.93 3.51 -4.18
CA ASP A 191 23.80 4.61 -4.57
C ASP A 191 23.63 5.85 -3.68
N VAL A 192 22.84 5.76 -2.61
CA VAL A 192 22.55 6.87 -1.69
C VAL A 192 23.80 7.32 -0.96
N GLY A 193 24.23 8.55 -1.24
CA GLY A 193 25.41 9.19 -0.68
C GLY A 193 25.11 10.46 0.12
N PRO A 194 26.14 11.25 0.47
CA PRO A 194 26.01 12.50 1.24
C PRO A 194 25.01 13.52 0.67
N ALA A 195 24.81 13.54 -0.64
CA ALA A 195 23.86 14.43 -1.29
C ALA A 195 22.38 14.19 -0.88
N ALA A 196 22.04 12.98 -0.43
CA ALA A 196 20.72 12.68 0.07
C ALA A 196 20.39 13.48 1.34
N ASP A 197 21.32 13.58 2.27
CA ASP A 197 21.14 14.37 3.50
C ASP A 197 20.99 15.86 3.21
N ILE A 198 21.63 16.36 2.16
CA ILE A 198 21.47 17.77 1.72
C ILE A 198 20.03 18.02 1.24
N PHE A 199 19.45 17.08 0.49
CA PHE A 199 18.07 17.17 0.08
C PHE A 199 17.12 17.18 1.29
N SER A 200 17.30 16.23 2.20
CA SER A 200 16.53 16.15 3.43
C SER A 200 16.66 17.40 4.30
N LEU A 201 17.85 17.98 4.37
CA LEU A 201 18.10 19.26 5.07
C LEU A 201 17.24 20.39 4.46
N GLY A 202 17.21 20.52 3.13
CA GLY A 202 16.37 21.49 2.43
C GLY A 202 14.88 21.29 2.73
N ALA A 203 14.40 20.03 2.71
CA ALA A 203 13.02 19.69 3.03
C ALA A 203 12.65 20.00 4.49
N VAL A 204 13.55 19.72 5.45
CA VAL A 204 13.35 20.03 6.87
C VAL A 204 13.30 21.54 7.12
N VAL A 205 14.15 22.34 6.46
CA VAL A 205 14.13 23.81 6.58
C VAL A 205 12.87 24.40 5.94
N ALA A 206 12.42 23.86 4.79
CA ALA A 206 11.16 24.25 4.15
C ALA A 206 9.96 23.96 5.07
N PHE A 207 9.90 22.77 5.67
CA PHE A 207 8.90 22.41 6.68
C PHE A 207 8.91 23.36 7.89
N ALA A 208 10.07 23.65 8.42
CA ALA A 208 10.19 24.56 9.56
C ALA A 208 9.71 25.97 9.25
N ALA A 209 9.81 26.40 7.98
CA ALA A 209 9.41 27.73 7.52
C ALA A 209 7.92 27.84 7.18
N SER A 210 7.28 26.78 6.69
CA SER A 210 5.91 26.80 6.17
C SER A 210 4.93 25.99 7.03
N GLY A 211 5.41 25.06 7.86
CA GLY A 211 4.59 24.08 8.59
C GLY A 211 4.17 22.88 7.73
N ARG A 212 4.64 22.81 6.47
CA ARG A 212 4.35 21.72 5.52
C ARG A 212 5.62 21.26 4.84
N GLY A 213 5.70 19.96 4.54
CA GLY A 213 6.79 19.44 3.71
C GLY A 213 6.70 19.96 2.28
N PRO A 214 7.82 20.21 1.58
CA PRO A 214 7.81 20.79 0.23
C PRO A 214 7.24 19.86 -0.84
N PHE A 215 7.01 18.60 -0.52
CA PHE A 215 6.42 17.58 -1.39
C PHE A 215 5.23 16.88 -0.73
N ASP A 216 4.71 17.45 0.36
CA ASP A 216 3.59 16.86 1.08
C ASP A 216 2.40 16.60 0.16
N SER A 217 1.84 15.42 0.32
CA SER A 217 0.62 14.96 -0.32
C SER A 217 -0.15 14.09 0.69
N PRO A 218 -1.46 13.98 0.54
CA PRO A 218 -2.25 13.04 1.32
C PRO A 218 -1.80 11.57 1.19
N SER A 219 -1.07 11.24 0.13
CA SER A 219 -0.57 9.89 -0.13
C SER A 219 0.96 9.83 -0.04
N PRO A 220 1.56 8.90 0.75
CA PRO A 220 3.00 8.68 0.76
C PRO A 220 3.58 8.33 -0.61
N TYR A 221 2.82 7.64 -1.45
CA TYR A 221 3.21 7.29 -2.81
C TYR A 221 3.25 8.53 -3.72
N GLU A 222 2.22 9.38 -3.67
CA GLU A 222 2.23 10.65 -4.40
C GLU A 222 3.35 11.55 -3.89
N THR A 223 3.59 11.59 -2.59
CA THR A 223 4.73 12.29 -2.00
C THR A 223 6.04 11.77 -2.61
N ALA A 224 6.21 10.45 -2.76
CA ALA A 224 7.39 9.86 -3.38
C ALA A 224 7.52 10.30 -4.85
N ILE A 225 6.43 10.28 -5.63
CA ILE A 225 6.42 10.77 -7.02
C ILE A 225 6.76 12.27 -7.07
N ARG A 226 6.16 13.09 -6.20
CA ARG A 226 6.47 14.51 -6.12
C ARG A 226 7.93 14.76 -5.74
N VAL A 227 8.50 13.94 -4.87
CA VAL A 227 9.93 13.99 -4.54
C VAL A 227 10.78 13.67 -5.76
N VAL A 228 10.43 12.66 -6.55
CA VAL A 228 11.23 12.24 -7.72
C VAL A 228 11.03 13.20 -8.89
N GLU A 229 9.80 13.55 -9.24
CA GLU A 229 9.46 14.27 -10.48
C GLU A 229 8.86 15.66 -10.27
N GLY A 230 8.22 15.89 -9.12
CA GLY A 230 7.45 17.11 -8.85
C GLY A 230 8.31 18.33 -8.52
N THR A 231 7.71 19.50 -8.58
CA THR A 231 8.28 20.77 -8.14
C THR A 231 7.98 20.98 -6.65
N PRO A 232 8.93 21.43 -5.81
CA PRO A 232 8.67 21.68 -4.41
C PRO A 232 7.70 22.85 -4.20
N GLU A 233 6.71 22.64 -3.32
CA GLU A 233 5.81 23.70 -2.86
C GLU A 233 6.52 24.50 -1.75
N LEU A 234 6.84 25.77 -2.03
CA LEU A 234 7.61 26.63 -1.13
C LEU A 234 6.81 27.87 -0.67
N ASP A 235 5.49 27.79 -0.72
CA ASP A 235 4.62 28.84 -0.21
C ASP A 235 4.78 28.98 1.31
N GLY A 236 4.92 30.24 1.76
CA GLY A 236 5.18 30.55 3.17
C GLY A 236 6.67 30.54 3.57
N VAL A 237 7.57 30.11 2.68
CA VAL A 237 9.02 30.20 2.92
C VAL A 237 9.49 31.64 2.70
N PRO A 238 10.24 32.24 3.65
CA PRO A 238 10.83 33.57 3.48
C PRO A 238 11.71 33.66 2.23
N ALA A 239 11.59 34.75 1.47
CA ALA A 239 12.28 34.95 0.19
C ALA A 239 13.83 34.79 0.31
N GLU A 240 14.38 35.17 1.45
CA GLU A 240 15.81 35.09 1.74
C GLU A 240 16.35 33.64 1.83
N LEU A 241 15.49 32.67 2.13
CA LEU A 241 15.86 31.25 2.24
C LEU A 241 15.53 30.43 0.99
N LEU A 242 14.71 30.99 0.07
CA LEU A 242 14.34 30.30 -1.15
C LEU A 242 15.54 29.82 -1.98
N PRO A 243 16.61 30.63 -2.22
CA PRO A 243 17.76 30.16 -2.98
C PRO A 243 18.49 28.99 -2.29
N PHE A 244 18.62 29.05 -0.96
CA PHE A 244 19.22 27.97 -0.17
C PHE A 244 18.42 26.68 -0.30
N ILE A 245 17.10 26.74 -0.08
CA ILE A 245 16.23 25.55 -0.11
C ILE A 245 16.19 24.95 -1.51
N ARG A 246 16.07 25.78 -2.57
CA ARG A 246 16.07 25.28 -3.95
C ARG A 246 17.35 24.56 -4.33
N LEU A 247 18.52 25.10 -3.90
CA LEU A 247 19.81 24.46 -4.14
C LEU A 247 19.93 23.10 -3.43
N CYS A 248 19.32 22.96 -2.24
CA CYS A 248 19.25 21.68 -1.54
C CYS A 248 18.30 20.69 -2.24
N LEU A 249 17.17 21.16 -2.77
CA LEU A 249 16.12 20.34 -3.35
C LEU A 249 16.29 20.03 -4.86
N GLU A 250 17.49 20.30 -5.41
CA GLU A 250 17.82 19.86 -6.79
C GLU A 250 17.65 18.34 -6.92
N LYS A 251 17.00 17.91 -7.99
CA LYS A 251 16.69 16.49 -8.19
C LYS A 251 17.95 15.67 -8.42
N GLU A 252 18.85 16.17 -9.24
CA GLU A 252 20.12 15.51 -9.53
C GLU A 252 21.10 15.66 -8.35
N PRO A 253 21.59 14.57 -7.71
CA PRO A 253 22.46 14.64 -6.54
C PRO A 253 23.72 15.48 -6.75
N LYS A 254 24.30 15.43 -7.96
CA LYS A 254 25.53 16.18 -8.32
C LYS A 254 25.32 17.69 -8.47
N SER A 255 24.07 18.13 -8.58
CA SER A 255 23.72 19.55 -8.69
C SER A 255 23.51 20.21 -7.31
N ARG A 256 23.41 19.40 -6.25
CA ARG A 256 23.27 19.89 -4.89
C ARG A 256 24.61 20.38 -4.34
N ALA A 257 24.56 21.41 -3.51
CA ALA A 257 25.75 21.88 -2.80
C ALA A 257 26.20 20.89 -1.72
N THR A 258 27.46 20.89 -1.39
CA THR A 258 27.98 20.22 -0.20
C THR A 258 27.64 20.99 1.08
N ALA A 259 27.67 20.35 2.25
CA ALA A 259 27.43 21.02 3.53
C ALA A 259 28.42 22.19 3.77
N ASP A 260 29.68 22.06 3.37
CA ASP A 260 30.68 23.15 3.48
C ASP A 260 30.36 24.33 2.55
N GLU A 261 29.80 24.09 1.37
CA GLU A 261 29.30 25.12 0.45
C GLU A 261 28.07 25.84 0.99
N LEU A 262 27.12 25.09 1.54
CA LEU A 262 25.93 25.66 2.17
C LEU A 262 26.28 26.58 3.32
N LEU A 263 27.25 26.20 4.18
CA LEU A 263 27.70 27.03 5.28
C LEU A 263 28.40 28.34 4.80
N ARG A 264 29.13 28.28 3.68
CA ARG A 264 29.71 29.50 3.06
C ARG A 264 28.62 30.42 2.54
N LEU A 265 27.63 29.86 1.78
CA LEU A 265 26.52 30.63 1.23
C LEU A 265 25.64 31.28 2.31
N LEU A 266 25.39 30.59 3.41
CA LEU A 266 24.65 31.16 4.55
C LEU A 266 25.38 32.30 5.23
N ARG A 267 26.71 32.24 5.29
CA ARG A 267 27.56 33.27 5.90
C ARG A 267 27.72 34.50 5.00
N ASP A 268 28.00 34.24 3.72
CA ASP A 268 28.38 35.29 2.76
C ASP A 268 27.15 35.94 2.11
N GLY A 269 25.99 35.29 2.16
CA GLY A 269 24.72 35.75 1.58
C GLY A 269 24.69 35.73 0.05
N ASP A 270 25.66 35.12 -0.58
CA ASP A 270 25.85 35.12 -2.03
C ASP A 270 25.37 33.79 -2.62
N PHE A 271 24.06 33.67 -2.79
CA PHE A 271 23.44 32.50 -3.43
C PHE A 271 23.51 32.62 -4.95
N PRO A 272 23.92 31.56 -5.67
CA PRO A 272 23.91 31.58 -7.13
C PRO A 272 22.49 31.79 -7.65
N ALA A 273 22.36 32.60 -8.69
CA ALA A 273 21.08 32.78 -9.36
C ALA A 273 20.55 31.43 -9.86
N PRO A 274 19.22 31.14 -9.76
CA PRO A 274 18.66 29.92 -10.26
C PRO A 274 19.00 29.75 -11.75
N ARG A 275 19.53 28.60 -12.13
CA ARG A 275 19.74 28.27 -13.55
C ARG A 275 18.39 28.31 -14.25
N PRO A 276 18.25 28.96 -15.41
CA PRO A 276 17.02 28.91 -16.17
C PRO A 276 16.71 27.44 -16.49
N THR A 277 15.61 26.93 -16.00
CA THR A 277 15.00 25.73 -16.57
C THR A 277 14.59 26.11 -17.98
N ASP A 278 14.96 25.30 -18.99
CA ASP A 278 14.51 25.42 -20.37
C ASP A 278 12.99 25.12 -20.47
N ASP A 279 12.20 25.90 -19.77
CA ASP A 279 10.77 26.00 -19.98
C ASP A 279 10.54 26.98 -21.13
N THR A 280 10.63 26.48 -22.34
CA THR A 280 10.11 27.19 -23.52
C THR A 280 8.58 27.21 -23.38
N PRO A 281 7.96 28.37 -23.14
CA PRO A 281 6.50 28.42 -23.11
C PRO A 281 5.99 28.17 -24.53
N VAL A 282 5.35 27.05 -24.74
CA VAL A 282 4.54 26.80 -25.92
C VAL A 282 3.43 27.87 -25.91
N ALA A 283 3.53 28.81 -26.85
CA ALA A 283 2.59 29.91 -27.03
C ALA A 283 1.18 29.36 -27.17
N ALA A 284 0.34 29.59 -26.17
CA ALA A 284 -1.09 29.35 -26.25
C ALA A 284 -1.73 30.27 -27.28
N GLY A 285 -2.00 29.73 -28.46
CA GLY A 285 -2.80 30.36 -29.47
C GLY A 285 -4.24 30.57 -28.95
N ARG A 286 -4.66 31.83 -28.84
CA ARG A 286 -6.04 32.21 -28.55
C ARG A 286 -6.96 31.74 -29.66
N PRO A 287 -8.01 30.93 -29.44
CA PRO A 287 -9.05 30.71 -30.42
C PRO A 287 -10.05 31.88 -30.40
N GLY A 288 -10.19 32.50 -31.58
CA GLY A 288 -11.16 33.56 -31.84
C GLY A 288 -12.58 33.05 -31.67
N ARG A 289 -13.37 33.89 -31.04
CA ARG A 289 -14.82 33.80 -30.99
C ARG A 289 -15.44 33.72 -32.38
N ARG A 290 -16.17 32.65 -32.68
CA ARG A 290 -17.25 32.68 -33.66
C ARG A 290 -18.52 32.11 -33.07
N ARG A 291 -19.46 33.01 -32.89
CA ARG A 291 -20.89 32.73 -32.59
C ARG A 291 -21.52 32.08 -33.81
N TRP A 292 -22.27 30.99 -33.62
CA TRP A 292 -23.45 30.69 -34.44
C TRP A 292 -24.55 30.14 -33.54
N ALA A 293 -25.70 30.69 -33.76
CA ALA A 293 -26.93 30.49 -32.98
C ALA A 293 -27.83 29.45 -33.63
N ALA A 294 -28.56 28.76 -32.78
CA ALA A 294 -29.93 28.26 -32.91
C ALA A 294 -30.31 27.32 -34.06
N ALA A 295 -30.88 26.21 -33.71
CA ALA A 295 -32.26 25.84 -34.10
C ALA A 295 -32.78 24.65 -33.33
N VAL A 296 -34.01 24.80 -32.96
CA VAL A 296 -34.93 24.05 -32.11
C VAL A 296 -35.57 22.87 -32.87
N ALA A 297 -36.03 21.93 -32.07
CA ALA A 297 -37.25 21.08 -32.21
C ALA A 297 -37.16 19.68 -32.82
N GLY A 298 -37.74 18.76 -32.08
CA GLY A 298 -38.38 17.56 -32.61
C GLY A 298 -38.39 16.36 -31.66
N ALA A 299 -39.39 16.33 -30.76
CA ALA A 299 -39.74 15.15 -29.98
C ALA A 299 -40.40 14.07 -30.86
N VAL A 300 -40.05 12.80 -30.69
CA VAL A 300 -41.01 11.69 -30.83
C VAL A 300 -40.59 10.53 -29.94
N VAL A 301 -41.50 10.15 -29.07
CA VAL A 301 -41.56 8.95 -28.21
C VAL A 301 -41.74 7.71 -29.07
N ILE A 302 -40.91 6.68 -28.85
CA ILE A 302 -41.38 5.28 -29.05
C ILE A 302 -40.77 4.43 -27.94
N ALA A 303 -41.66 3.95 -27.08
CA ALA A 303 -41.39 2.88 -26.12
C ALA A 303 -41.26 1.56 -26.85
N ALA A 304 -40.20 0.83 -26.65
CA ALA A 304 -40.11 -0.58 -26.93
C ALA A 304 -39.46 -1.30 -25.73
N ILE A 305 -40.28 -2.05 -25.04
CA ILE A 305 -39.89 -2.95 -23.95
C ILE A 305 -39.07 -4.09 -24.56
N ALA A 306 -37.81 -4.18 -24.18
CA ALA A 306 -37.02 -5.39 -24.34
C ALA A 306 -36.43 -5.77 -22.99
N THR A 307 -37.10 -6.69 -22.32
CA THR A 307 -36.58 -7.42 -21.15
C THR A 307 -35.41 -8.28 -21.58
N THR A 308 -34.20 -7.82 -21.26
CA THR A 308 -33.00 -8.67 -21.29
C THR A 308 -32.57 -8.93 -19.83
N THR A 309 -32.82 -10.15 -19.42
CA THR A 309 -32.40 -10.70 -18.13
C THR A 309 -30.88 -10.87 -18.14
N THR A 310 -30.16 -9.93 -17.54
CA THR A 310 -28.74 -10.10 -17.18
C THR A 310 -28.70 -10.84 -15.84
N ILE A 311 -28.37 -12.10 -15.86
CA ILE A 311 -28.09 -12.90 -14.67
C ILE A 311 -26.64 -12.58 -14.31
N THR A 312 -26.45 -11.68 -13.34
CA THR A 312 -25.18 -11.45 -12.64
C THR A 312 -24.95 -12.61 -11.67
N LEU A 313 -23.71 -13.07 -11.56
CA LEU A 313 -23.22 -13.93 -10.46
C LEU A 313 -22.97 -13.09 -9.18
N ALA A 314 -23.94 -12.30 -8.82
CA ALA A 314 -24.24 -11.97 -7.45
C ALA A 314 -25.47 -12.81 -7.11
N GLY A 315 -25.47 -13.54 -6.02
CA GLY A 315 -26.71 -14.04 -5.44
C GLY A 315 -27.70 -12.89 -5.45
N ASP A 316 -28.98 -13.19 -5.68
CA ASP A 316 -30.10 -12.25 -5.85
C ASP A 316 -29.84 -10.97 -5.06
N ASP A 317 -29.50 -9.87 -5.78
CA ASP A 317 -29.47 -8.55 -5.18
C ASP A 317 -30.90 -8.30 -4.64
N PRO A 318 -31.09 -8.12 -3.33
CA PRO A 318 -32.40 -7.76 -2.82
C PRO A 318 -32.87 -6.48 -3.53
N ALA A 319 -34.12 -6.42 -3.87
CA ALA A 319 -34.71 -5.30 -4.61
C ALA A 319 -34.29 -3.96 -3.99
N PRO A 320 -33.95 -2.92 -4.80
CA PRO A 320 -33.52 -1.63 -4.29
C PRO A 320 -34.54 -1.10 -3.26
N GLY A 321 -34.07 -0.87 -2.03
CA GLY A 321 -34.88 -0.27 -0.99
C GLY A 321 -35.06 -1.12 0.29
N ASN A 322 -34.32 -2.22 0.50
CA ASN A 322 -34.47 -3.03 1.70
C ASN A 322 -33.13 -3.23 2.43
N LEU A 323 -33.09 -2.80 3.68
CA LEU A 323 -32.05 -3.23 4.63
C LEU A 323 -32.23 -4.73 4.95
N PRO A 324 -31.16 -5.49 5.21
CA PRO A 324 -31.26 -6.87 5.70
C PRO A 324 -32.16 -6.97 6.93
N ALA A 325 -32.88 -8.06 7.07
CA ALA A 325 -33.86 -8.25 8.18
C ALA A 325 -33.17 -8.08 9.54
N GLY A 326 -33.72 -7.19 10.39
CA GLY A 326 -33.17 -6.89 11.71
C GLY A 326 -31.90 -6.07 11.70
N TRP A 327 -31.50 -5.49 10.57
CA TRP A 327 -30.29 -4.70 10.46
C TRP A 327 -30.36 -3.42 11.31
N GLN A 328 -29.25 -3.13 11.94
CA GLN A 328 -28.96 -1.87 12.63
C GLN A 328 -27.52 -1.45 12.32
N THR A 329 -27.19 -0.18 12.50
CA THR A 329 -25.82 0.27 12.36
C THR A 329 -24.92 -0.38 13.42
N TRP A 330 -23.83 -1.01 13.00
CA TRP A 330 -22.86 -1.65 13.89
C TRP A 330 -21.42 -1.43 13.43
N HIS A 331 -20.49 -1.67 14.33
CA HIS A 331 -19.10 -1.90 14.02
C HIS A 331 -18.62 -3.12 14.82
N ALA A 332 -17.73 -3.88 14.25
CA ALA A 332 -17.18 -5.08 14.87
C ALA A 332 -15.76 -5.36 14.37
N GLN A 333 -14.95 -5.90 15.25
CA GLN A 333 -13.63 -6.43 14.94
C GLN A 333 -13.68 -7.95 14.98
N ALA A 334 -12.94 -8.61 14.08
CA ALA A 334 -12.82 -10.05 14.10
C ALA A 334 -12.17 -10.52 15.42
N LYS A 335 -12.69 -11.60 15.98
CA LYS A 335 -12.03 -12.27 17.09
C LYS A 335 -10.74 -12.90 16.58
N ASP A 336 -9.70 -12.77 17.38
CA ASP A 336 -8.45 -13.46 17.10
C ASP A 336 -8.70 -14.98 17.21
N PRO A 337 -8.43 -15.76 16.15
CA PRO A 337 -8.59 -17.20 16.18
C PRO A 337 -7.59 -17.90 17.12
N SER A 338 -6.55 -17.21 17.58
CA SER A 338 -5.44 -17.76 18.40
C SER A 338 -5.56 -17.48 19.90
N VAL A 339 -6.79 -17.36 20.46
CA VAL A 339 -7.09 -16.90 21.84
C VAL A 339 -6.34 -17.62 22.99
N ASP A 340 -5.63 -18.72 22.73
CA ASP A 340 -4.81 -19.43 23.73
C ASP A 340 -3.29 -19.24 23.56
N LYS A 341 -2.82 -18.40 22.63
CA LYS A 341 -1.40 -18.15 22.37
C LYS A 341 -1.12 -16.65 22.33
N GLU A 342 0.08 -16.25 22.72
CA GLU A 342 0.51 -14.85 22.66
C GLU A 342 0.27 -14.30 21.25
N PRO A 343 -0.37 -13.12 21.12
CA PRO A 343 -0.70 -12.57 19.82
C PRO A 343 0.60 -12.28 19.07
N VAL A 344 0.86 -13.01 18.00
CA VAL A 344 1.82 -12.58 16.99
C VAL A 344 1.19 -11.35 16.35
N SER A 345 1.79 -10.20 16.58
CA SER A 345 1.31 -8.91 16.13
C SER A 345 1.50 -8.78 14.61
N THR A 346 0.51 -9.18 13.84
CA THR A 346 0.42 -8.77 12.44
C THR A 346 -0.79 -7.86 12.28
N ASP A 347 -0.48 -6.63 11.95
CA ASP A 347 -1.42 -5.52 11.85
C ASP A 347 -2.05 -5.43 10.44
N ALA A 348 -2.38 -6.56 9.82
CA ALA A 348 -2.86 -6.60 8.45
C ALA A 348 -4.40 -6.47 8.36
N PRO A 349 -4.89 -5.60 7.47
CA PRO A 349 -6.32 -5.44 7.23
C PRO A 349 -6.90 -6.62 6.42
N PHE A 350 -8.23 -6.66 6.31
CA PHE A 350 -8.88 -7.55 5.36
C PHE A 350 -8.48 -7.20 3.93
N ASN A 351 -8.16 -8.22 3.13
CA ASN A 351 -7.89 -8.10 1.71
C ASN A 351 -9.16 -8.26 0.85
N ARG A 352 -10.12 -9.03 1.33
CA ARG A 352 -11.39 -9.26 0.63
C ARG A 352 -12.53 -9.65 1.56
N CYS A 353 -13.71 -9.13 1.28
CA CYS A 353 -14.97 -9.53 1.91
C CYS A 353 -16.00 -9.91 0.84
N VAL A 354 -16.83 -10.92 1.13
CA VAL A 354 -17.93 -11.36 0.27
C VAL A 354 -19.19 -11.59 1.11
N VAL A 355 -20.35 -11.50 0.47
CA VAL A 355 -21.62 -11.86 1.11
C VAL A 355 -22.04 -13.23 0.63
N SER A 356 -22.45 -14.09 1.56
CA SER A 356 -23.05 -15.38 1.28
C SER A 356 -24.53 -15.35 1.62
N GLU A 357 -25.38 -15.56 0.60
CA GLU A 357 -26.84 -15.72 0.65
C GLU A 357 -27.60 -14.79 1.61
N GLY A 358 -27.21 -13.49 1.61
CA GLY A 358 -27.97 -12.44 2.30
C GLY A 358 -27.93 -12.46 3.84
N ALA A 359 -27.16 -13.35 4.46
CA ALA A 359 -27.11 -13.47 5.93
C ALA A 359 -25.73 -13.25 6.54
N SER A 360 -24.67 -13.45 5.79
CA SER A 360 -23.30 -13.46 6.32
C SER A 360 -22.34 -12.65 5.46
N LEU A 361 -21.59 -11.75 6.10
CA LEU A 361 -20.38 -11.15 5.54
C LEU A 361 -19.19 -12.01 5.97
N VAL A 362 -18.42 -12.52 5.02
CA VAL A 362 -17.21 -13.30 5.28
C VAL A 362 -16.02 -12.58 4.71
N CYS A 363 -15.01 -12.33 5.54
CA CYS A 363 -13.79 -11.60 5.19
C CYS A 363 -12.56 -12.49 5.41
N ALA A 364 -11.50 -12.27 4.64
CA ALA A 364 -10.19 -12.90 4.80
C ALA A 364 -9.08 -11.85 4.80
N GLY A 365 -7.93 -12.22 5.32
CA GLY A 365 -6.73 -11.39 5.38
C GLY A 365 -5.54 -12.22 5.86
N ASP A 366 -4.42 -11.57 6.12
CA ASP A 366 -3.25 -12.24 6.67
C ASP A 366 -3.60 -12.87 8.02
N GLU A 367 -3.09 -14.07 8.27
CA GLU A 367 -3.36 -14.93 9.43
C GLU A 367 -4.81 -15.40 9.62
N VAL A 368 -5.77 -14.85 8.88
CA VAL A 368 -7.17 -15.24 8.95
C VAL A 368 -7.62 -15.80 7.62
N LEU A 369 -7.79 -17.12 7.55
CA LEU A 369 -8.32 -17.79 6.37
C LEU A 369 -9.71 -17.27 6.02
N ALA A 370 -10.58 -17.17 7.03
CA ALA A 370 -11.90 -16.58 6.88
C ALA A 370 -12.50 -16.24 8.26
N THR A 371 -13.27 -15.16 8.32
CA THR A 371 -14.05 -14.75 9.51
C THR A 371 -15.44 -14.26 9.11
N ARG A 372 -16.44 -14.51 9.94
CA ARG A 372 -17.83 -14.20 9.66
C ARG A 372 -18.39 -13.13 10.57
N PHE A 373 -19.09 -12.18 9.96
CA PHE A 373 -19.96 -11.23 10.64
C PHE A 373 -21.42 -11.44 10.21
N ALA A 374 -22.35 -11.45 11.15
CA ALA A 374 -23.76 -11.41 10.83
C ALA A 374 -24.11 -10.05 10.22
N LEU A 375 -24.83 -10.01 9.11
CA LEU A 375 -25.18 -8.77 8.41
C LEU A 375 -26.03 -7.83 9.26
N ALA A 376 -26.90 -8.39 10.12
CA ALA A 376 -27.85 -7.62 10.90
C ALA A 376 -27.22 -6.82 12.05
N ASP A 377 -26.30 -7.42 12.79
CA ASP A 377 -25.81 -6.89 14.08
C ASP A 377 -24.28 -6.96 14.25
N GLY A 378 -23.54 -7.40 13.22
CA GLY A 378 -22.07 -7.50 13.26
C GLY A 378 -21.52 -8.59 14.16
N ARG A 379 -22.38 -9.48 14.68
CA ARG A 379 -21.91 -10.54 15.56
C ARG A 379 -20.91 -11.43 14.84
N ASN A 380 -19.68 -11.44 15.34
CA ASN A 380 -18.64 -12.34 14.88
C ASN A 380 -18.84 -13.71 15.54
N THR A 381 -19.25 -14.70 14.75
CA THR A 381 -19.64 -16.03 15.26
C THR A 381 -18.51 -17.04 15.15
N TRP A 382 -17.64 -16.89 14.16
CA TRP A 382 -16.48 -17.74 13.98
C TRP A 382 -15.37 -16.99 13.22
N SER A 383 -14.12 -17.37 13.53
CA SER A 383 -12.93 -17.01 12.79
C SER A 383 -12.05 -18.25 12.66
N LEU A 384 -11.49 -18.47 11.48
CA LEU A 384 -10.62 -19.61 11.19
C LEU A 384 -9.22 -19.09 10.92
N PRO A 385 -8.19 -19.61 11.63
CA PRO A 385 -6.81 -19.32 11.31
C PRO A 385 -6.41 -19.99 10.00
N ILE A 386 -5.32 -19.55 9.43
CA ILE A 386 -4.60 -20.33 8.45
C ILE A 386 -3.97 -21.52 9.18
N ASP A 387 -4.07 -22.74 8.61
CA ASP A 387 -3.51 -23.95 9.21
C ASP A 387 -1.97 -23.94 9.16
N GLY A 388 -1.35 -23.31 10.09
CA GLY A 388 0.06 -23.26 10.36
C GLY A 388 0.20 -22.80 11.78
N THR A 389 0.80 -23.58 12.64
CA THR A 389 0.83 -23.30 14.06
C THR A 389 1.71 -22.10 14.33
N ALA A 390 1.16 -21.13 15.04
CA ALA A 390 1.86 -19.96 15.58
C ALA A 390 3.01 -20.29 16.55
N ASP A 391 3.38 -21.55 16.76
CA ASP A 391 4.39 -21.95 17.74
C ASP A 391 5.84 -21.94 17.19
N ASP A 392 6.04 -21.85 15.86
CA ASP A 392 7.37 -21.98 15.24
C ASP A 392 7.72 -20.83 14.28
N ILE A 393 6.96 -19.75 14.25
CA ILE A 393 7.23 -18.64 13.34
C ILE A 393 8.21 -17.65 13.97
N GLY A 394 9.47 -18.02 14.00
CA GLY A 394 10.56 -17.07 13.93
C GLY A 394 10.71 -16.67 12.47
N THR A 395 10.48 -15.39 12.16
CA THR A 395 10.77 -14.71 10.89
C THR A 395 9.75 -14.88 9.75
N SER A 396 8.99 -13.81 9.48
CA SER A 396 8.42 -13.36 8.20
C SER A 396 7.89 -14.43 7.24
N SER A 397 6.90 -15.22 7.61
CA SER A 397 6.09 -15.93 6.65
C SER A 397 4.86 -15.10 6.29
N SER A 398 4.66 -14.86 5.00
CA SER A 398 3.46 -14.27 4.45
C SER A 398 2.33 -15.30 4.35
N ALA A 399 1.94 -15.92 5.48
CA ALA A 399 0.79 -16.79 5.53
C ALA A 399 -0.48 -15.97 5.27
N GLY A 400 -0.98 -15.96 4.03
CA GLY A 400 -2.11 -15.16 3.60
C GLY A 400 -3.34 -16.02 3.29
N GLY A 401 -4.52 -15.55 3.75
CA GLY A 401 -5.82 -16.08 3.34
C GLY A 401 -6.51 -15.13 2.37
N THR A 402 -7.18 -15.66 1.35
CA THR A 402 -8.05 -14.86 0.47
C THR A 402 -9.35 -15.57 0.15
N ILE A 403 -10.44 -14.81 0.09
CA ILE A 403 -11.72 -15.33 -0.37
C ILE A 403 -11.73 -15.39 -1.90
N ILE A 404 -11.91 -16.58 -2.44
CA ILE A 404 -12.06 -16.81 -3.90
C ILE A 404 -13.45 -16.37 -4.36
N GLY A 405 -14.49 -16.70 -3.58
CA GLY A 405 -15.88 -16.38 -3.87
C GLY A 405 -16.84 -17.03 -2.90
N ALA A 406 -18.14 -16.71 -3.04
CA ALA A 406 -19.22 -17.32 -2.27
C ALA A 406 -20.34 -17.79 -3.19
N ARG A 407 -20.99 -18.92 -2.85
CA ARG A 407 -22.11 -19.48 -3.58
C ARG A 407 -22.87 -20.54 -2.77
N ASP A 408 -24.18 -20.58 -2.87
CA ASP A 408 -25.05 -21.61 -2.30
C ASP A 408 -24.77 -21.87 -0.81
N GLY A 409 -24.65 -20.80 0.02
CA GLY A 409 -24.32 -20.88 1.44
C GLY A 409 -22.86 -21.27 1.75
N ARG A 410 -22.01 -21.34 0.75
CA ARG A 410 -20.59 -21.73 0.88
C ARG A 410 -19.69 -20.57 0.54
N VAL A 411 -18.54 -20.55 1.19
CA VAL A 411 -17.42 -19.65 0.88
C VAL A 411 -16.21 -20.48 0.47
N TYR A 412 -15.59 -20.11 -0.64
CA TYR A 412 -14.34 -20.72 -1.08
C TYR A 412 -13.19 -19.81 -0.66
N ALA A 413 -12.24 -20.38 0.06
CA ALA A 413 -11.04 -19.68 0.55
C ALA A 413 -9.78 -20.37 0.05
N TYR A 414 -8.78 -19.57 -0.30
CA TYR A 414 -7.42 -20.00 -0.60
C TYR A 414 -6.53 -19.63 0.58
N GLY A 415 -5.68 -20.54 1.00
CA GLY A 415 -4.71 -20.32 2.07
C GLY A 415 -3.34 -20.82 1.68
N ALA A 416 -2.32 -20.05 2.05
CA ALA A 416 -0.92 -20.43 1.99
C ALA A 416 -0.42 -20.60 3.42
N ASP A 417 0.25 -21.70 3.69
CA ASP A 417 0.61 -22.21 5.02
C ASP A 417 2.07 -22.65 4.99
N ASP A 418 2.95 -21.95 5.70
CA ASP A 418 4.36 -22.30 5.83
C ASP A 418 4.54 -23.34 6.94
N ARG A 419 5.27 -24.41 6.66
CA ARG A 419 5.52 -25.47 7.63
C ARG A 419 7.00 -25.53 7.98
N PRO A 420 7.38 -25.20 9.20
CA PRO A 420 8.74 -25.43 9.65
C PRO A 420 9.06 -26.93 9.64
N VAL A 421 10.10 -27.30 8.95
CA VAL A 421 10.68 -28.66 8.98
C VAL A 421 11.95 -28.59 9.80
N ALA A 422 12.03 -29.40 10.85
CA ALA A 422 13.23 -29.48 11.68
C ALA A 422 14.42 -29.85 10.80
N ASP A 423 15.50 -29.09 10.86
CA ASP A 423 16.77 -29.28 10.16
C ASP A 423 16.79 -28.84 8.66
N GLU A 424 15.80 -28.12 8.12
CA GLU A 424 15.87 -27.55 6.76
C GLU A 424 15.95 -26.02 6.79
N GLU A 425 16.85 -25.45 5.96
CA GLU A 425 17.02 -23.98 5.82
C GLU A 425 15.84 -23.30 5.10
N VAL A 426 14.95 -24.06 4.47
CA VAL A 426 13.81 -23.57 3.70
C VAL A 426 12.52 -24.16 4.27
N THR A 427 11.57 -23.29 4.61
CA THR A 427 10.26 -23.69 5.11
C THR A 427 9.33 -23.98 3.93
N PRO A 428 8.88 -25.25 3.73
CA PRO A 428 7.97 -25.54 2.63
C PRO A 428 6.60 -24.91 2.84
N THR A 429 6.09 -24.26 1.79
CA THR A 429 4.76 -23.64 1.80
C THR A 429 3.70 -24.59 1.25
N ARG A 430 2.62 -24.80 1.98
CA ARG A 430 1.48 -25.58 1.55
C ARG A 430 0.32 -24.70 1.11
N PHE A 431 -0.17 -24.93 -0.10
CA PHE A 431 -1.32 -24.21 -0.67
C PHE A 431 -2.58 -25.07 -0.58
N THR A 432 -3.67 -24.47 -0.14
CA THR A 432 -4.96 -25.16 0.01
C THR A 432 -6.12 -24.33 -0.53
N VAL A 433 -7.09 -25.01 -1.13
CA VAL A 433 -8.42 -24.45 -1.39
C VAL A 433 -9.42 -25.16 -0.48
N GLN A 434 -10.25 -24.39 0.21
CA GLN A 434 -11.24 -24.90 1.14
C GLN A 434 -12.62 -24.36 0.80
N SER A 435 -13.64 -25.20 0.97
CA SER A 435 -15.04 -24.78 0.99
C SER A 435 -15.53 -24.79 2.43
N LEU A 436 -16.07 -23.66 2.85
CA LEU A 436 -16.57 -23.44 4.19
C LEU A 436 -18.09 -23.24 4.12
N ASP A 437 -18.82 -23.79 5.07
CA ASP A 437 -20.19 -23.39 5.33
C ASP A 437 -20.19 -21.95 5.88
N ALA A 438 -20.83 -21.04 5.20
CA ALA A 438 -20.76 -19.62 5.51
C ALA A 438 -21.39 -19.26 6.86
N GLU A 439 -22.33 -20.03 7.37
CA GLU A 439 -23.01 -19.75 8.62
C GLU A 439 -22.24 -20.30 9.82
N THR A 440 -21.70 -21.50 9.70
CA THR A 440 -21.07 -22.23 10.82
C THR A 440 -19.56 -22.21 10.80
N GLY A 441 -18.92 -21.82 9.69
CA GLY A 441 -17.46 -21.90 9.48
C GLY A 441 -16.95 -23.33 9.31
N LYS A 442 -17.82 -24.33 9.28
CA LYS A 442 -17.40 -25.72 9.14
C LYS A 442 -16.81 -25.97 7.77
N VAL A 443 -15.62 -26.59 7.75
CA VAL A 443 -14.99 -27.04 6.52
C VAL A 443 -15.85 -28.16 5.92
N ILE A 444 -16.35 -27.91 4.69
CA ILE A 444 -17.13 -28.88 3.92
C ILE A 444 -16.15 -29.82 3.20
N TRP A 445 -15.15 -29.24 2.54
CA TRP A 445 -14.02 -29.94 1.96
C TRP A 445 -12.77 -29.06 1.94
N LYS A 446 -11.60 -29.71 1.93
CA LYS A 446 -10.29 -29.07 1.82
C LYS A 446 -9.43 -29.87 0.84
N THR A 447 -8.82 -29.18 -0.11
CA THR A 447 -7.93 -29.78 -1.12
C THR A 447 -6.58 -29.10 -1.08
N VAL A 448 -5.52 -29.87 -0.92
CA VAL A 448 -4.14 -29.39 -1.08
C VAL A 448 -3.88 -29.23 -2.57
N THR A 449 -3.49 -28.03 -2.96
CA THR A 449 -3.27 -27.67 -4.36
C THR A 449 -1.80 -27.59 -4.73
N GLY A 450 -0.93 -27.38 -3.76
CA GLY A 450 0.53 -27.39 -3.93
C GLY A 450 1.25 -27.61 -2.61
N ASP A 451 2.49 -28.04 -2.71
CA ASP A 451 3.42 -28.22 -1.60
C ASP A 451 4.82 -27.91 -2.18
N SER A 452 5.37 -26.76 -1.86
CA SER A 452 6.62 -26.27 -2.46
C SER A 452 7.77 -26.47 -1.47
N ASP A 453 8.70 -27.33 -1.82
CA ASP A 453 9.97 -27.51 -1.09
C ASP A 453 11.05 -26.52 -1.61
N GLU A 454 10.75 -25.74 -2.64
CA GLU A 454 11.62 -24.72 -3.23
C GLU A 454 10.88 -23.39 -3.23
N ALA A 455 11.56 -22.32 -2.82
CA ALA A 455 11.03 -20.96 -2.63
C ALA A 455 10.59 -20.22 -3.92
N GLU A 456 10.18 -20.91 -4.96
CA GLU A 456 9.48 -20.29 -6.08
C GLU A 456 7.99 -20.24 -5.78
N GLU A 457 7.55 -19.15 -5.16
CA GLU A 457 6.14 -18.85 -4.97
C GLU A 457 5.42 -18.84 -6.34
N PRO A 458 4.40 -19.68 -6.54
CA PRO A 458 3.40 -19.34 -7.54
C PRO A 458 2.79 -18.02 -7.07
N SER A 459 2.91 -16.96 -7.85
CA SER A 459 2.48 -15.59 -7.51
C SER A 459 1.19 -15.62 -6.67
N SER A 460 1.35 -15.52 -5.36
CA SER A 460 0.30 -15.79 -4.36
C SER A 460 -0.80 -14.74 -4.36
N ASP A 461 -0.58 -13.62 -5.05
CA ASP A 461 -1.51 -12.51 -5.06
C ASP A 461 -2.53 -12.63 -6.19
N HIS A 462 -3.79 -12.88 -5.81
CA HIS A 462 -5.01 -12.66 -6.59
C HIS A 462 -5.17 -13.43 -7.92
N GLY A 463 -4.19 -14.22 -8.35
CA GLY A 463 -4.22 -14.96 -9.61
C GLY A 463 -4.18 -16.48 -9.48
N ALA A 464 -3.98 -17.00 -8.26
CA ALA A 464 -3.83 -18.44 -8.04
C ALA A 464 -5.14 -19.22 -8.14
N SER A 465 -6.29 -18.59 -7.87
CA SER A 465 -7.59 -19.26 -7.85
C SER A 465 -8.73 -18.35 -8.26
N VAL A 466 -9.70 -18.88 -8.99
CA VAL A 466 -10.92 -18.16 -9.39
C VAL A 466 -12.16 -19.04 -9.27
N ALA A 467 -13.26 -18.46 -8.81
CA ALA A 467 -14.55 -19.14 -8.77
C ALA A 467 -15.21 -19.11 -10.14
N VAL A 468 -15.74 -20.26 -10.53
CA VAL A 468 -16.56 -20.47 -11.74
C VAL A 468 -17.82 -21.26 -11.37
N PRO A 469 -18.84 -21.34 -12.24
CA PRO A 469 -20.06 -22.07 -11.92
C PRO A 469 -19.85 -23.54 -11.54
N GLU A 470 -18.84 -24.17 -12.09
CA GLU A 470 -18.54 -25.59 -11.89
C GLU A 470 -17.72 -25.86 -10.60
N GLY A 471 -17.15 -24.80 -9.99
CA GLY A 471 -16.32 -24.91 -8.79
C GLY A 471 -15.21 -23.86 -8.73
N VAL A 472 -13.99 -24.27 -8.39
CA VAL A 472 -12.83 -23.40 -8.28
C VAL A 472 -11.74 -23.87 -9.24
N ILE A 473 -11.32 -22.99 -10.17
CA ILE A 473 -10.10 -23.21 -10.95
C ILE A 473 -8.94 -22.65 -10.14
N THR A 474 -7.91 -23.45 -9.93
CA THR A 474 -6.76 -23.08 -9.08
C THR A 474 -5.45 -23.57 -9.69
N ALA A 475 -4.35 -22.87 -9.39
CA ALA A 475 -3.00 -23.38 -9.62
C ALA A 475 -2.83 -24.71 -8.85
N TYR A 476 -2.12 -25.67 -9.44
CA TYR A 476 -2.02 -27.01 -8.92
C TYR A 476 -0.63 -27.63 -9.18
N GLY A 477 -0.23 -28.58 -8.32
CA GLY A 477 1.02 -29.32 -8.46
C GLY A 477 2.16 -28.76 -7.61
N LYS A 478 3.21 -29.60 -7.36
CA LYS A 478 4.33 -29.26 -6.50
C LYS A 478 5.11 -28.02 -6.93
N LYS A 479 5.15 -27.75 -8.24
CA LYS A 479 5.84 -26.60 -8.83
C LYS A 479 4.87 -25.49 -9.29
N GLY A 480 3.56 -25.63 -9.01
CA GLY A 480 2.56 -24.70 -9.55
C GLY A 480 2.48 -24.71 -11.08
N ASP A 481 2.98 -25.76 -11.76
CA ASP A 481 3.05 -25.89 -13.22
C ASP A 481 1.78 -26.43 -13.88
N GLU A 482 0.79 -26.77 -13.07
CA GLU A 482 -0.53 -27.24 -13.49
C GLU A 482 -1.64 -26.28 -13.01
N TYR A 483 -2.82 -26.37 -13.61
CA TYR A 483 -4.04 -25.80 -13.08
C TYR A 483 -5.17 -26.84 -13.15
N ALA A 484 -6.11 -26.76 -12.20
CA ALA A 484 -7.14 -27.76 -12.04
C ALA A 484 -8.50 -27.13 -11.70
N LEU A 485 -9.59 -27.78 -12.10
CA LEU A 485 -10.93 -27.48 -11.58
C LEU A 485 -11.26 -28.40 -10.42
N LEU A 486 -11.49 -27.80 -9.27
CA LEU A 486 -12.05 -28.45 -8.09
C LEU A 486 -13.57 -28.33 -8.11
N GLY A 487 -14.29 -29.46 -7.97
CA GLY A 487 -15.74 -29.45 -7.95
C GLY A 487 -16.32 -28.69 -6.76
N ALA A 488 -17.36 -27.92 -6.99
CA ALA A 488 -18.00 -27.07 -5.98
C ALA A 488 -18.45 -27.83 -4.73
N ASP A 489 -18.94 -29.07 -4.90
CA ASP A 489 -19.59 -29.84 -3.82
C ASP A 489 -18.61 -30.63 -2.96
N ASP A 490 -17.52 -31.15 -3.54
CA ASP A 490 -16.67 -32.16 -2.92
C ASP A 490 -15.18 -31.87 -3.02
N GLY A 491 -14.78 -30.74 -3.67
CA GLY A 491 -13.38 -30.36 -3.85
C GLY A 491 -12.55 -31.33 -4.68
N ARG A 492 -13.17 -32.33 -5.30
CA ARG A 492 -12.45 -33.29 -6.14
C ARG A 492 -12.07 -32.69 -7.47
N ILE A 493 -10.89 -33.06 -7.97
CA ILE A 493 -10.41 -32.63 -9.28
C ILE A 493 -11.36 -33.21 -10.35
N ARG A 494 -11.95 -32.33 -11.15
CA ARG A 494 -12.76 -32.67 -12.32
C ARG A 494 -11.89 -32.88 -13.54
N TRP A 495 -10.91 -31.98 -13.73
CA TRP A 495 -9.88 -32.03 -14.73
C TRP A 495 -8.63 -31.30 -14.24
N LYS A 496 -7.48 -31.55 -14.85
CA LYS A 496 -6.27 -30.79 -14.69
C LYS A 496 -5.53 -30.64 -16.03
N GLN A 497 -4.81 -29.55 -16.18
CA GLN A 497 -4.03 -29.19 -17.35
C GLN A 497 -2.69 -28.61 -16.90
N ARG A 498 -1.70 -28.62 -17.80
CA ARG A 498 -0.43 -27.93 -17.57
C ARG A 498 -0.51 -26.50 -18.09
N PHE A 499 0.16 -25.60 -17.39
CA PHE A 499 0.39 -24.26 -17.93
C PHE A 499 1.25 -24.34 -19.19
N PRO A 500 0.97 -23.52 -20.24
CA PRO A 500 1.81 -23.47 -21.45
C PRO A 500 3.22 -22.99 -21.09
N GLU A 501 4.25 -23.76 -21.47
CA GLU A 501 5.68 -23.37 -21.36
C GLU A 501 6.08 -22.76 -19.99
N PRO A 502 6.04 -23.51 -18.90
CA PRO A 502 6.14 -22.98 -17.53
C PRO A 502 7.46 -22.23 -17.22
N ASN A 503 8.51 -22.45 -17.98
CA ASN A 503 9.82 -21.81 -17.75
C ASN A 503 10.02 -20.47 -18.49
N ALA A 504 9.07 -20.04 -19.30
CA ALA A 504 9.17 -18.81 -20.11
C ALA A 504 7.96 -17.88 -19.96
N GLN A 505 7.02 -18.22 -19.06
CA GLN A 505 5.76 -17.49 -18.96
C GLN A 505 5.24 -17.50 -17.51
N ILE A 506 4.72 -16.36 -17.09
CA ILE A 506 3.90 -16.26 -15.89
C ILE A 506 2.44 -16.32 -16.34
N CYS A 507 1.67 -17.28 -15.80
CA CYS A 507 0.26 -17.45 -16.12
C CYS A 507 -0.62 -17.15 -14.91
N LEU A 508 -1.63 -16.31 -15.10
CA LEU A 508 -2.62 -15.92 -14.09
C LEU A 508 -3.99 -16.46 -14.45
N LEU A 509 -4.73 -16.92 -13.46
CA LEU A 509 -6.14 -17.27 -13.60
C LEU A 509 -7.02 -16.04 -13.40
N ARG A 510 -7.98 -15.84 -14.28
CA ARG A 510 -8.97 -14.74 -14.18
C ARG A 510 -10.37 -15.28 -14.40
N SER A 511 -11.37 -14.59 -13.85
CA SER A 511 -12.77 -14.89 -14.13
C SER A 511 -13.48 -13.63 -14.63
N ALA A 512 -14.31 -13.79 -15.66
CA ALA A 512 -15.16 -12.75 -16.17
C ALA A 512 -16.46 -13.37 -16.72
N ALA A 513 -17.60 -12.79 -16.37
CA ALA A 513 -18.92 -13.23 -16.81
C ALA A 513 -19.12 -14.77 -16.72
N ARG A 514 -18.74 -15.37 -15.59
CA ARG A 514 -18.88 -16.82 -15.28
C ARG A 514 -17.91 -17.75 -16.04
N HIS A 515 -16.95 -17.23 -16.77
CA HIS A 515 -15.94 -18.03 -17.47
C HIS A 515 -14.57 -17.87 -16.82
N GLY A 516 -13.81 -18.97 -16.82
CA GLY A 516 -12.40 -18.96 -16.48
C GLY A 516 -11.54 -18.55 -17.67
N TYR A 517 -10.53 -17.74 -17.40
CA TYR A 517 -9.53 -17.30 -18.37
C TYR A 517 -8.14 -17.61 -17.85
N LEU A 518 -7.25 -17.95 -18.78
CA LEU A 518 -5.84 -18.05 -18.55
C LEU A 518 -5.16 -16.87 -19.23
N VAL A 519 -4.38 -16.09 -18.48
CA VAL A 519 -3.63 -14.92 -18.95
C VAL A 519 -2.16 -15.22 -18.78
N CYS A 520 -1.45 -15.49 -19.87
CA CYS A 520 -0.05 -15.90 -19.84
C CYS A 520 0.85 -14.83 -20.46
N GLN A 521 1.74 -14.26 -19.67
CA GLN A 521 2.72 -13.26 -20.05
C GLN A 521 3.97 -13.95 -20.60
N LYS A 522 4.40 -13.55 -21.79
CA LYS A 522 5.63 -14.02 -22.44
C LYS A 522 6.71 -12.97 -22.27
N TRP A 523 7.78 -13.35 -21.63
CA TRP A 523 8.92 -12.48 -21.36
C TRP A 523 9.97 -12.60 -22.49
N ASP A 524 10.58 -11.47 -22.84
CA ASP A 524 11.73 -11.36 -23.72
C ASP A 524 12.71 -10.42 -23.00
N ASP A 525 13.83 -10.96 -22.57
CA ASP A 525 14.69 -10.35 -21.57
C ASP A 525 13.87 -9.92 -20.32
N ASP A 526 13.92 -8.67 -19.91
CA ASP A 526 13.25 -8.15 -18.70
C ASP A 526 11.86 -7.52 -18.99
N GLU A 527 11.32 -7.65 -20.21
CA GLU A 527 10.04 -7.05 -20.59
C GLU A 527 9.02 -8.11 -21.04
N VAL A 528 7.74 -7.86 -20.73
CA VAL A 528 6.66 -8.69 -21.28
C VAL A 528 6.42 -8.34 -22.74
N ALA A 529 6.93 -9.17 -23.65
CA ALA A 529 6.80 -8.98 -25.09
C ALA A 529 5.35 -9.17 -25.58
N ALA A 530 4.64 -10.14 -25.00
CA ALA A 530 3.27 -10.46 -25.39
C ALA A 530 2.50 -11.12 -24.23
N THR A 531 1.18 -11.00 -24.27
CA THR A 531 0.25 -11.71 -23.38
C THR A 531 -0.73 -12.53 -24.20
N ASP A 532 -0.84 -13.82 -23.89
CA ASP A 532 -1.85 -14.73 -24.43
C ASP A 532 -3.04 -14.82 -23.47
N ILE A 533 -4.23 -14.45 -23.94
CA ILE A 533 -5.47 -14.56 -23.19
C ILE A 533 -6.28 -15.70 -23.77
N SER A 534 -6.57 -16.72 -22.97
CA SER A 534 -7.31 -17.91 -23.37
C SER A 534 -8.57 -18.09 -22.54
N GLN A 535 -9.72 -18.30 -23.16
CA GLN A 535 -10.91 -18.75 -22.46
C GLN A 535 -10.85 -20.25 -22.24
N LEU A 536 -11.09 -20.70 -21.03
CA LEU A 536 -11.05 -22.11 -20.69
C LEU A 536 -12.40 -22.79 -20.96
N ASP A 537 -12.34 -24.01 -21.46
CA ASP A 537 -13.50 -24.89 -21.55
C ASP A 537 -13.79 -25.45 -20.16
N PRO A 538 -15.00 -25.23 -19.59
CA PRO A 538 -15.30 -25.64 -18.23
C PRO A 538 -15.32 -27.16 -18.04
N ALA A 539 -15.50 -27.95 -19.11
CA ALA A 539 -15.54 -29.40 -19.02
C ALA A 539 -14.15 -30.05 -19.09
N THR A 540 -13.21 -29.42 -19.77
CA THR A 540 -11.89 -30.01 -20.07
C THR A 540 -10.69 -29.19 -19.57
N GLY A 541 -10.89 -27.91 -19.28
CA GLY A 541 -9.81 -26.98 -18.95
C GLY A 541 -8.97 -26.55 -20.15
N GLN A 542 -9.18 -27.08 -21.33
CA GLN A 542 -8.45 -26.66 -22.51
C GLN A 542 -8.89 -25.27 -23.00
N ALA A 543 -8.00 -24.57 -23.69
CA ALA A 543 -8.35 -23.30 -24.29
C ALA A 543 -9.38 -23.50 -25.42
N ARG A 544 -10.54 -22.87 -25.31
CA ARG A 544 -11.54 -22.76 -26.40
C ARG A 544 -11.04 -21.87 -27.51
N TRP A 545 -10.39 -20.79 -27.13
CA TRP A 545 -9.74 -19.85 -28.03
C TRP A 545 -8.61 -19.13 -27.29
N THR A 546 -7.66 -18.60 -28.04
CA THR A 546 -6.56 -17.79 -27.51
C THR A 546 -6.38 -16.55 -28.38
N VAL A 547 -6.21 -15.41 -27.75
CA VAL A 547 -5.88 -14.13 -28.43
C VAL A 547 -4.55 -13.62 -27.88
N ARG A 548 -3.59 -13.39 -28.77
CA ARG A 548 -2.30 -12.81 -28.44
C ARG A 548 -2.34 -11.29 -28.54
N LEU A 549 -1.91 -10.60 -27.49
CA LEU A 549 -1.75 -9.15 -27.41
C LEU A 549 -0.28 -8.79 -27.20
N LYS A 550 0.12 -7.59 -27.67
CA LYS A 550 1.48 -7.09 -27.47
C LYS A 550 1.61 -6.50 -26.06
N GLY A 551 2.75 -6.76 -25.42
CA GLY A 551 3.11 -6.25 -24.09
C GLY A 551 2.30 -6.89 -22.97
N ASP A 552 2.50 -6.35 -21.80
CA ASP A 552 1.85 -6.79 -20.57
C ASP A 552 0.36 -6.40 -20.56
N LYS A 553 -0.52 -7.38 -20.36
CA LYS A 553 -1.99 -7.21 -20.40
C LYS A 553 -2.68 -8.08 -19.37
N ASP A 554 -3.74 -7.54 -18.76
CA ASP A 554 -4.62 -8.31 -17.88
C ASP A 554 -6.11 -8.08 -18.19
N VAL A 555 -6.93 -9.02 -17.76
CA VAL A 555 -8.39 -8.99 -17.92
C VAL A 555 -9.02 -8.26 -16.75
N VAL A 556 -9.69 -7.13 -17.04
CA VAL A 556 -10.41 -6.36 -16.01
C VAL A 556 -11.82 -6.90 -15.79
N GLY A 557 -12.46 -7.39 -16.83
CA GLY A 557 -13.83 -7.91 -16.75
C GLY A 557 -14.49 -8.04 -18.12
N GLN A 558 -15.78 -8.26 -18.11
CA GLN A 558 -16.58 -8.37 -19.33
C GLN A 558 -17.84 -7.51 -19.26
N ALA A 559 -18.10 -6.73 -20.30
CA ALA A 559 -19.34 -5.96 -20.48
C ALA A 559 -19.83 -6.08 -21.93
N ASP A 560 -21.13 -6.10 -22.14
CA ASP A 560 -21.78 -6.14 -23.47
C ASP A 560 -21.20 -7.22 -24.40
N GLY A 561 -20.88 -8.40 -23.87
CA GLY A 561 -20.30 -9.52 -24.61
C GLY A 561 -18.84 -9.30 -25.06
N ARG A 562 -18.17 -8.29 -24.50
CA ARG A 562 -16.76 -7.98 -24.80
C ARG A 562 -15.92 -8.06 -23.53
N LEU A 563 -14.82 -8.78 -23.61
CA LEU A 563 -13.79 -8.80 -22.58
C LEU A 563 -12.99 -7.49 -22.66
N ILE A 564 -12.79 -6.86 -21.52
CA ILE A 564 -12.03 -5.61 -21.38
C ILE A 564 -10.65 -5.95 -20.85
N VAL A 565 -9.63 -5.54 -21.57
CA VAL A 565 -8.24 -5.84 -21.30
C VAL A 565 -7.43 -4.53 -21.25
N LEU A 566 -6.63 -4.37 -20.20
CA LEU A 566 -5.74 -3.23 -20.00
C LEU A 566 -4.27 -3.67 -19.88
N GLY A 567 -3.35 -2.73 -20.00
CA GLY A 567 -1.97 -2.91 -19.54
C GLY A 567 -1.94 -3.02 -18.01
N THR A 568 -0.93 -3.68 -17.46
CA THR A 568 -0.75 -3.78 -16.00
C THR A 568 0.25 -2.75 -15.50
N THR A 569 1.14 -2.27 -16.36
CA THR A 569 2.21 -1.32 -16.04
C THR A 569 2.09 -0.05 -16.86
N GLY A 570 2.57 1.07 -16.29
CA GLY A 570 2.64 2.36 -16.94
C GLY A 570 1.29 3.07 -17.11
N GLU A 571 1.34 4.18 -17.82
CA GLU A 571 0.16 4.99 -18.12
C GLU A 571 -0.78 4.27 -19.10
N HIS A 572 -2.06 4.17 -18.77
CA HIS A 572 -3.04 3.53 -19.65
C HIS A 572 -3.54 4.52 -20.71
N ARG A 573 -3.10 4.37 -21.94
CA ARG A 573 -3.50 5.21 -23.10
C ARG A 573 -4.56 4.57 -23.98
N SER A 574 -4.76 3.26 -23.84
CA SER A 574 -5.75 2.50 -24.58
C SER A 574 -6.14 1.23 -23.84
N LEU A 575 -7.33 0.73 -24.14
CA LEU A 575 -7.78 -0.60 -23.74
C LEU A 575 -8.03 -1.47 -24.98
N THR A 576 -8.09 -2.78 -24.78
CA THR A 576 -8.45 -3.73 -25.83
C THR A 576 -9.77 -4.39 -25.49
N LEU A 577 -10.71 -4.35 -26.41
CA LEU A 577 -11.97 -5.10 -26.35
C LEU A 577 -11.81 -6.37 -27.17
N ILE A 578 -12.11 -7.54 -26.58
CA ILE A 578 -12.16 -8.81 -27.28
C ILE A 578 -13.61 -9.27 -27.31
N ASN A 579 -14.22 -9.40 -28.47
CA ASN A 579 -15.57 -9.93 -28.58
C ASN A 579 -15.58 -11.41 -28.18
N ALA A 580 -16.41 -11.77 -27.19
CA ALA A 580 -16.42 -13.11 -26.62
C ALA A 580 -16.86 -14.22 -27.61
N SER A 581 -17.62 -13.87 -28.65
CA SER A 581 -18.14 -14.84 -29.63
C SER A 581 -17.29 -14.91 -30.91
N SER A 582 -16.86 -13.75 -31.44
CA SER A 582 -16.09 -13.70 -32.70
C SER A 582 -14.58 -13.64 -32.50
N HIS A 583 -14.13 -13.40 -31.25
CA HIS A 583 -12.74 -13.24 -30.82
C HIS A 583 -12.02 -12.06 -31.51
N ILE A 584 -12.80 -11.20 -32.19
CA ILE A 584 -12.25 -10.00 -32.83
C ILE A 584 -11.83 -9.03 -31.72
N ARG A 585 -10.60 -8.53 -31.87
CA ARG A 585 -10.01 -7.51 -30.97
C ARG A 585 -10.17 -6.12 -31.57
N THR A 586 -10.54 -5.17 -30.74
CA THR A 586 -10.62 -3.75 -31.06
C THR A 586 -9.83 -2.96 -30.04
N SER A 587 -8.86 -2.17 -30.48
CA SER A 587 -8.17 -1.23 -29.59
C SER A 587 -8.99 0.05 -29.49
N VAL A 588 -9.26 0.49 -28.28
CA VAL A 588 -9.99 1.72 -27.98
C VAL A 588 -9.01 2.67 -27.31
N ARG A 589 -8.78 3.82 -27.94
CA ARG A 589 -7.95 4.87 -27.35
C ARG A 589 -8.75 5.59 -26.26
N LEU A 590 -8.13 5.80 -25.11
CA LEU A 590 -8.72 6.62 -24.05
C LEU A 590 -8.61 8.10 -24.41
N SER A 591 -9.68 8.86 -24.21
CA SER A 591 -9.71 10.31 -24.46
C SER A 591 -8.70 11.05 -23.58
N GLU A 592 -8.57 10.57 -22.34
CA GLU A 592 -7.56 11.01 -21.39
C GLU A 592 -6.75 9.80 -20.91
N PRO A 593 -5.41 9.89 -20.95
CA PRO A 593 -4.57 8.84 -20.40
C PRO A 593 -4.84 8.65 -18.91
N GLN A 594 -4.85 7.40 -18.46
CA GLN A 594 -5.03 7.10 -17.05
C GLN A 594 -3.66 6.88 -16.39
N PRO A 595 -3.41 7.54 -15.24
CA PRO A 595 -2.11 7.49 -14.57
C PRO A 595 -1.69 6.06 -14.21
N GLU A 596 -0.40 5.84 -14.19
CA GLU A 596 0.19 4.65 -13.59
C GLU A 596 -0.23 4.52 -12.13
N GLY A 597 -0.35 3.30 -11.61
CA GLY A 597 -0.79 3.02 -10.25
C GLY A 597 -2.29 3.18 -10.03
N SER A 598 -3.08 3.51 -11.06
CA SER A 598 -4.54 3.49 -10.95
C SER A 598 -5.09 2.07 -10.99
N THR A 599 -6.01 1.75 -10.07
CA THR A 599 -6.68 0.45 -10.02
C THR A 599 -7.94 0.46 -10.89
N PRO A 600 -7.99 -0.31 -12.00
CA PRO A 600 -9.17 -0.38 -12.85
C PRO A 600 -10.22 -1.31 -12.24
N THR A 601 -11.46 -0.85 -12.16
CA THR A 601 -12.60 -1.65 -11.69
C THR A 601 -13.78 -1.51 -12.64
N LEU A 602 -14.32 -2.63 -13.12
CA LEU A 602 -15.49 -2.63 -14.00
C LEU A 602 -16.77 -2.80 -13.18
N LEU A 603 -17.60 -1.77 -13.16
CA LEU A 603 -18.88 -1.78 -12.47
C LEU A 603 -19.98 -1.27 -13.40
N ARG A 604 -21.10 -1.98 -13.48
CA ARG A 604 -22.28 -1.56 -14.27
C ARG A 604 -21.95 -1.13 -15.72
N GLY A 605 -21.00 -1.82 -16.35
CA GLY A 605 -20.58 -1.54 -17.74
C GLY A 605 -19.72 -0.29 -17.91
N ARG A 606 -19.32 0.39 -16.84
CA ARG A 606 -18.37 1.50 -16.82
C ARG A 606 -17.05 1.07 -16.18
N LEU A 607 -15.96 1.61 -16.68
CA LEU A 607 -14.64 1.39 -16.14
C LEU A 607 -14.26 2.57 -15.22
N TYR A 608 -13.95 2.25 -13.97
CA TYR A 608 -13.50 3.22 -12.99
C TYR A 608 -12.02 3.02 -12.72
N PHE A 609 -11.25 4.09 -12.74
CA PHE A 609 -9.86 4.10 -12.32
C PHE A 609 -9.79 4.84 -10.99
N THR A 610 -9.43 4.13 -9.93
CA THR A 610 -9.19 4.71 -8.61
C THR A 610 -7.69 4.86 -8.38
N LEU A 611 -7.29 6.02 -7.88
CA LEU A 611 -5.90 6.30 -7.52
C LEU A 611 -5.74 6.23 -5.99
N PRO A 612 -4.59 5.80 -5.50
CA PRO A 612 -4.30 5.82 -4.05
C PRO A 612 -4.46 7.22 -3.42
N THR A 613 -4.34 8.28 -4.21
CA THR A 613 -4.54 9.68 -3.80
C THR A 613 -6.00 10.08 -3.58
N GLY A 614 -6.96 9.19 -3.91
CA GLY A 614 -8.38 9.50 -3.87
C GLY A 614 -8.97 9.96 -5.20
N GLY A 615 -8.15 10.17 -6.22
CA GLY A 615 -8.63 10.49 -7.56
C GLY A 615 -9.44 9.34 -8.14
N VAL A 616 -10.58 9.67 -8.78
CA VAL A 616 -11.48 8.69 -9.41
C VAL A 616 -11.85 9.17 -10.79
N ARG A 617 -11.75 8.30 -11.78
CA ARG A 617 -12.13 8.61 -13.16
C ARG A 617 -13.06 7.54 -13.71
N ALA A 618 -14.17 7.95 -14.30
CA ALA A 618 -15.10 7.05 -14.96
C ALA A 618 -14.92 7.14 -16.48
N VAL A 619 -14.85 5.99 -17.14
CA VAL A 619 -14.62 5.87 -18.57
C VAL A 619 -15.67 4.92 -19.18
N ASP A 620 -16.23 5.27 -20.34
CA ASP A 620 -16.98 4.32 -21.17
C ASP A 620 -15.99 3.41 -21.90
N PRO A 621 -15.93 2.11 -21.58
CA PRO A 621 -14.95 1.23 -22.19
C PRO A 621 -15.19 0.98 -23.70
N ARG A 622 -16.38 1.31 -24.23
CA ARG A 622 -16.70 1.13 -25.66
C ARG A 622 -16.10 2.23 -26.52
N THR A 623 -16.06 3.45 -26.01
CA THR A 623 -15.60 4.65 -26.74
C THR A 623 -14.24 5.14 -26.27
N GLY A 624 -13.85 4.81 -25.04
CA GLY A 624 -12.66 5.35 -24.37
C GLY A 624 -12.88 6.78 -23.84
N GLU A 625 -14.10 7.29 -23.89
CA GLU A 625 -14.43 8.64 -23.43
C GLU A 625 -14.43 8.68 -21.90
N GLN A 626 -13.74 9.67 -21.32
CA GLN A 626 -13.83 9.96 -19.91
C GLN A 626 -15.15 10.65 -19.63
N LEU A 627 -16.02 9.99 -18.86
CA LEU A 627 -17.34 10.49 -18.50
C LEU A 627 -17.25 11.61 -17.46
N TRP A 628 -16.37 11.40 -16.46
CA TRP A 628 -16.08 12.37 -15.42
C TRP A 628 -14.77 12.02 -14.71
N ALA A 629 -14.20 12.98 -13.98
CA ALA A 629 -13.11 12.82 -13.04
C ALA A 629 -13.43 13.59 -11.77
N SER A 630 -13.08 13.02 -10.62
CA SER A 630 -13.34 13.60 -9.30
C SER A 630 -12.22 13.25 -8.33
N ASP A 631 -12.10 14.01 -7.27
CA ASP A 631 -11.28 13.69 -6.11
C ASP A 631 -12.22 13.33 -4.96
N SER A 632 -12.13 12.08 -4.49
CA SER A 632 -12.98 11.58 -3.40
C SER A 632 -12.51 12.05 -2.02
N GLY A 633 -11.30 12.57 -1.89
CA GLY A 633 -10.66 12.90 -0.61
C GLY A 633 -10.39 11.70 0.28
N VAL A 634 -10.38 10.48 -0.29
CA VAL A 634 -10.10 9.22 0.41
C VAL A 634 -8.67 8.80 0.11
N GLU A 635 -7.80 8.84 1.12
CA GLU A 635 -6.43 8.34 1.04
C GLU A 635 -6.38 6.81 0.90
N GLN A 636 -5.41 6.29 0.16
CA GLN A 636 -5.25 4.85 -0.08
C GLN A 636 -6.57 4.18 -0.52
N ALA A 637 -7.24 4.84 -1.46
CA ALA A 637 -8.55 4.42 -1.93
C ALA A 637 -8.50 3.00 -2.51
N GLY A 638 -9.32 2.12 -1.96
CA GLY A 638 -9.54 0.77 -2.48
C GLY A 638 -10.43 0.75 -3.74
N PRO A 639 -10.62 -0.43 -4.34
CA PRO A 639 -11.58 -0.61 -5.41
C PRO A 639 -12.98 -0.18 -4.97
N PRO A 640 -13.73 0.55 -5.80
CA PRO A 640 -15.06 1.01 -5.46
C PRO A 640 -16.12 -0.09 -5.52
N THR A 641 -17.24 0.12 -4.84
CA THR A 641 -18.50 -0.57 -5.11
C THR A 641 -19.58 0.41 -5.55
N ALA A 642 -20.64 -0.07 -6.23
CA ALA A 642 -21.64 0.82 -6.78
C ALA A 642 -23.07 0.34 -6.55
N SER A 643 -23.97 1.26 -6.15
CA SER A 643 -25.42 1.11 -6.25
C SER A 643 -25.92 1.47 -7.66
N ALA A 644 -27.21 1.65 -7.84
CA ALA A 644 -27.78 2.14 -9.09
C ALA A 644 -27.41 3.59 -9.38
N THR A 645 -27.16 4.39 -8.35
CA THR A 645 -26.99 5.84 -8.42
C THR A 645 -25.68 6.37 -7.86
N HIS A 646 -25.02 5.62 -6.98
CA HIS A 646 -23.82 6.09 -6.26
C HIS A 646 -22.65 5.10 -6.37
N LEU A 647 -21.46 5.66 -6.28
CA LEU A 647 -20.20 4.97 -6.15
C LEU A 647 -19.68 5.16 -4.72
N TYR A 648 -19.25 4.08 -4.07
CA TYR A 648 -18.73 4.07 -2.71
C TYR A 648 -17.27 3.69 -2.71
N ILE A 649 -16.42 4.52 -2.08
CA ILE A 649 -14.98 4.34 -2.04
C ILE A 649 -14.53 4.46 -0.60
N SER A 650 -13.73 3.51 -0.13
CA SER A 650 -13.19 3.52 1.23
C SER A 650 -11.68 3.38 1.26
N SER A 651 -11.08 3.82 2.38
CA SER A 651 -9.68 3.59 2.72
C SER A 651 -9.53 2.57 3.84
N VAL A 652 -8.31 2.12 4.06
CA VAL A 652 -7.95 1.25 5.20
C VAL A 652 -8.21 1.94 6.53
N SER A 653 -8.08 3.27 6.61
CA SER A 653 -8.46 4.04 7.82
C SER A 653 -9.97 4.10 8.07
N GLY A 654 -10.80 3.51 7.20
CA GLY A 654 -12.26 3.55 7.30
C GLY A 654 -12.90 4.86 6.85
N ARG A 655 -12.14 5.75 6.18
CA ARG A 655 -12.73 6.91 5.51
C ARG A 655 -13.60 6.43 4.35
N LEU A 656 -14.74 7.06 4.14
CA LEU A 656 -15.70 6.71 3.10
C LEU A 656 -16.10 7.96 2.32
N ALA A 657 -16.11 7.86 0.99
CA ALA A 657 -16.74 8.84 0.10
C ALA A 657 -17.87 8.23 -0.71
N VAL A 658 -18.89 9.01 -0.94
CA VAL A 658 -20.05 8.69 -1.78
C VAL A 658 -20.09 9.67 -2.93
N LEU A 659 -20.03 9.15 -4.15
CA LEU A 659 -20.03 9.96 -5.36
C LEU A 659 -21.28 9.61 -6.19
N ASP A 660 -21.88 10.62 -6.79
CA ASP A 660 -22.94 10.40 -7.80
C ASP A 660 -22.37 9.65 -9.00
N LEU A 661 -23.00 8.54 -9.37
CA LEU A 661 -22.51 7.65 -10.40
C LEU A 661 -22.47 8.28 -11.80
N GLY A 662 -23.33 9.26 -12.06
CA GLY A 662 -23.46 9.94 -13.35
C GLY A 662 -22.46 11.06 -13.55
N THR A 663 -22.23 11.85 -12.52
CA THR A 663 -21.45 13.11 -12.57
C THR A 663 -20.10 13.03 -11.86
N GLY A 664 -19.91 12.08 -10.95
CA GLY A 664 -18.74 11.99 -10.09
C GLY A 664 -18.72 13.03 -8.95
N ALA A 665 -19.80 13.78 -8.76
CA ALA A 665 -19.88 14.74 -7.65
C ALA A 665 -19.80 13.99 -6.32
N VAL A 666 -18.93 14.46 -5.40
CA VAL A 666 -18.88 13.95 -4.03
C VAL A 666 -20.07 14.49 -3.27
N GLU A 667 -20.99 13.61 -2.89
CA GLU A 667 -22.22 13.97 -2.19
C GLU A 667 -22.11 13.84 -0.68
N ALA A 668 -21.30 12.87 -0.22
CA ALA A 668 -21.05 12.67 1.20
C ALA A 668 -19.64 12.13 1.46
N THR A 669 -19.10 12.48 2.62
CA THR A 669 -17.86 11.89 3.14
C THR A 669 -18.01 11.56 4.62
N ARG A 670 -17.35 10.49 5.06
CA ARG A 670 -17.20 10.16 6.48
C ARG A 670 -15.72 10.06 6.83
N GLY A 671 -15.35 10.61 7.97
CA GLY A 671 -13.99 10.54 8.51
C GLY A 671 -13.57 9.11 8.82
N GLY A 672 -12.26 8.90 8.89
CA GLY A 672 -11.66 7.64 9.33
C GLY A 672 -12.10 7.25 10.74
N ARG A 673 -11.89 5.99 11.09
CA ARG A 673 -12.18 5.41 12.40
C ARG A 673 -10.89 4.89 13.01
N ASP A 674 -10.75 5.10 14.31
CA ASP A 674 -9.68 4.51 15.09
C ASP A 674 -10.19 3.16 15.66
N ASP A 675 -9.51 2.08 15.32
CA ASP A 675 -9.76 0.75 15.89
C ASP A 675 -8.68 0.32 16.88
N GLY A 676 -7.81 1.28 17.28
CA GLY A 676 -6.73 1.06 18.24
C GLY A 676 -5.47 0.41 17.68
N GLY A 677 -5.46 0.09 16.37
CA GLY A 677 -4.30 -0.45 15.67
C GLY A 677 -3.62 0.60 14.79
N THR A 678 -2.32 0.51 14.65
CA THR A 678 -1.53 1.29 13.67
C THR A 678 -1.23 0.39 12.47
N ILE A 679 -1.77 0.76 11.30
CA ILE A 679 -1.40 0.11 10.05
C ILE A 679 -0.18 0.85 9.53
N ASP A 680 0.98 0.24 9.66
CA ASP A 680 2.27 0.85 9.31
C ASP A 680 2.59 0.77 7.80
N PHE A 681 1.66 0.27 6.96
CA PHE A 681 1.94 0.00 5.54
C PHE A 681 0.92 0.65 4.61
N PRO A 682 1.31 1.07 3.40
CA PRO A 682 0.37 1.40 2.35
C PRO A 682 -0.33 0.11 1.88
N VAL A 683 -1.51 -0.16 2.40
CA VAL A 683 -2.35 -1.28 2.01
C VAL A 683 -3.56 -0.76 1.26
N ILE A 684 -3.89 -1.40 0.14
CA ILE A 684 -5.14 -1.12 -0.57
C ILE A 684 -6.30 -1.70 0.24
N ALA A 685 -7.27 -0.86 0.59
CA ALA A 685 -8.45 -1.30 1.31
C ALA A 685 -9.23 -2.36 0.53
N ALA A 686 -9.78 -3.36 1.22
CA ALA A 686 -10.80 -4.22 0.64
C ALA A 686 -11.99 -3.36 0.16
N PRO A 687 -12.60 -3.68 -1.00
CA PRO A 687 -13.77 -2.94 -1.46
C PRO A 687 -14.90 -3.01 -0.44
N PRO A 688 -15.66 -1.92 -0.25
CA PRO A 688 -16.88 -1.98 0.55
C PRO A 688 -17.89 -2.91 -0.11
N VAL A 689 -18.74 -3.54 0.69
CA VAL A 689 -19.75 -4.51 0.23
C VAL A 689 -21.14 -3.93 0.45
N LEU A 690 -21.93 -3.84 -0.61
CA LEU A 690 -23.30 -3.31 -0.57
C LEU A 690 -24.34 -4.45 -0.60
N VAL A 691 -25.26 -4.44 0.35
CA VAL A 691 -26.40 -5.38 0.41
C VAL A 691 -27.68 -4.58 0.60
N GLY A 692 -28.47 -4.44 -0.44
CA GLY A 692 -29.62 -3.53 -0.41
C GLY A 692 -29.17 -2.09 -0.12
N ASP A 693 -29.67 -1.49 0.97
CA ASP A 693 -29.27 -0.16 1.44
C ASP A 693 -28.21 -0.20 2.54
N ALA A 694 -27.71 -1.36 2.93
CA ALA A 694 -26.65 -1.49 3.92
C ALA A 694 -25.26 -1.60 3.25
N LEU A 695 -24.38 -0.68 3.57
CA LEU A 695 -22.98 -0.71 3.14
C LEU A 695 -22.09 -1.19 4.29
N TYR A 696 -21.27 -2.19 4.02
CA TYR A 696 -20.30 -2.80 4.93
C TYR A 696 -18.92 -2.36 4.51
N VAL A 697 -18.20 -1.65 5.37
CA VAL A 697 -16.90 -1.05 5.07
C VAL A 697 -15.83 -1.72 5.91
N PRO A 698 -14.97 -2.55 5.31
CA PRO A 698 -13.77 -3.08 5.97
C PRO A 698 -12.80 -1.93 6.26
N TYR A 699 -12.16 -1.94 7.44
CA TYR A 699 -11.18 -0.94 7.82
C TYR A 699 -10.25 -1.45 8.92
N GLY A 700 -9.18 -0.71 9.17
CA GLY A 700 -8.29 -0.98 10.29
C GLY A 700 -7.76 -2.41 10.31
N ILE A 701 -7.44 -2.88 11.50
CA ILE A 701 -7.00 -4.25 11.73
C ILE A 701 -8.23 -5.16 11.86
N ARG A 702 -8.63 -5.78 10.75
CA ARG A 702 -9.72 -6.78 10.72
C ARG A 702 -11.05 -6.29 11.29
N SER A 703 -11.38 -5.02 11.05
CA SER A 703 -12.61 -4.37 11.51
C SER A 703 -13.57 -4.12 10.35
N VAL A 704 -14.86 -4.07 10.65
CA VAL A 704 -15.93 -3.70 9.71
C VAL A 704 -16.91 -2.76 10.42
N TYR A 705 -17.32 -1.70 9.74
CA TYR A 705 -18.46 -0.89 10.16
C TYR A 705 -19.54 -0.83 9.08
N THR A 706 -20.74 -0.45 9.47
CA THR A 706 -21.87 -0.40 8.53
C THR A 706 -22.50 0.99 8.44
N VAL A 707 -23.08 1.25 7.29
CA VAL A 707 -23.78 2.51 6.99
C VAL A 707 -25.07 2.20 6.25
N ASP A 708 -26.16 2.85 6.65
CA ASP A 708 -27.37 2.93 5.82
C ASP A 708 -27.14 4.01 4.76
N VAL A 709 -27.04 3.62 3.48
CA VAL A 709 -26.73 4.53 2.39
C VAL A 709 -27.78 5.60 2.15
N ARG A 710 -29.01 5.44 2.67
CA ARG A 710 -30.08 6.44 2.60
C ARG A 710 -29.87 7.60 3.57
N THR A 711 -28.96 7.46 4.52
CA THR A 711 -28.62 8.47 5.55
C THR A 711 -27.29 9.19 5.28
N LEU A 712 -26.70 8.91 4.11
CA LEU A 712 -25.45 9.52 3.68
C LEU A 712 -25.65 10.83 2.96
#